data_f9f44a4b0feec2abc4cf4b4afa70b1f4
#
_entry.id   f9f44a4b0feec2abc4cf4b4afa70b1f4
#
_cell.length_a   1.000
_cell.length_b   1.000
_cell.length_c   1.000
_cell.angle_alpha   90.00
_cell.angle_beta   90.00
_cell.angle_gamma   90.00
#
_symmetry.space_group_name_H-M   'P 1'
#
loop_
_entity.id
_entity.type
_entity.pdbx_description
1 polymer ?
#
loop_
_entity_poly.entity_id
_entity_poly.type
_entity_poly.pdbx_seq_one_letter_code
_entity_poly.pdbx_strand_id
1 'polypeptide(L)'
;MEDPTLDRRSVLKTTGALAGAGALGLLGTGAAGADPAGIETTTGNTDPQFELGAPEEFYVDVEIRNGEGETETPTLYGEIVRPVGADGEPIEDVPVVLTYTPYGDLYQPLNDGDSPALDGVAEYFVPRGYARAMFDLIGCRNSGGYYDYGGIRERLSGKELVEALGDFEWTNGNVGMIGGSYDGTTQYAAAIEDPDGLEAIVPQVAIDRWYDYRYFGGVPRSTVGTPTLFDFGFAAVPPHAREDQEHNAEATATRVEPGDRVEFERRSYEYGSVYDEFWVEREYRGRVDDVDCAVMIEGGWEDRNVIRWGSTRFYEALDDIGYDEKRLIMGDWGHSTPQYPDSRDLEHALYDGYLLDGDEAWLDVDDTGTGIMDLPAVDVESASTPRQQFETWPPGGAEELALPLVRSDADEGELGLVGTGVAAWEDRSPPADEADFFAERGSGDRYLMFETPTLDDDLRVSGRVTADLLAASTGDTWYVAVLYERDEDGGVRPFARGAVNSRFRNGEGTEEETPTDRAYRAGVEPWDANWSVSAGSRLGLVVASDNDDYVRHDPTNESTNQLVLGDSMLRFDGVADGVDATGFPDVSLSHETSASAYTGGQTARVEVTAETASSETLVRDRLPDGWTLVGGDAETVEAEGATYVEFDEPLAEGETATYFAEAPDAAEESDEYVLGPAEYSATGELWAGSGATTRVYVVGVET
;
A
#
# COMPACT_ATOMS: atom_id res chain seq x y z
N MET A 1 -25.84 20.37 -31.81
CA MET A 1 -25.49 20.13 -30.43
C MET A 1 -26.48 19.06 -29.95
N GLU A 2 -26.10 17.82 -30.15
CA GLU A 2 -26.87 16.67 -29.68
C GLU A 2 -26.37 16.37 -28.25
N ASP A 3 -27.33 16.25 -27.37
CA ASP A 3 -27.16 15.96 -25.96
C ASP A 3 -26.62 14.53 -25.79
N PRO A 4 -25.48 14.28 -25.14
CA PRO A 4 -25.02 12.93 -24.90
C PRO A 4 -25.79 12.33 -23.74
N THR A 5 -26.94 11.73 -24.05
CA THR A 5 -27.65 10.87 -23.08
C THR A 5 -26.80 9.66 -22.78
N LEU A 6 -26.14 9.65 -21.63
CA LEU A 6 -25.51 8.47 -21.04
C LEU A 6 -26.55 7.35 -20.95
N ASP A 7 -26.32 6.29 -21.70
CA ASP A 7 -27.19 5.11 -21.69
C ASP A 7 -27.11 4.41 -20.34
N ARG A 8 -28.21 4.42 -19.56
CA ARG A 8 -28.34 3.74 -18.27
C ARG A 8 -27.89 2.28 -18.28
N ARG A 9 -27.92 1.61 -19.45
CA ARG A 9 -27.43 0.24 -19.58
C ARG A 9 -25.91 0.14 -19.60
N SER A 10 -25.21 1.19 -20.01
CA SER A 10 -23.73 1.23 -19.98
C SER A 10 -23.22 1.48 -18.57
N VAL A 11 -23.88 2.39 -17.81
CA VAL A 11 -23.57 2.65 -16.40
C VAL A 11 -23.80 1.40 -15.55
N LEU A 12 -24.94 0.72 -15.75
CA LEU A 12 -25.25 -0.52 -15.03
C LEU A 12 -24.30 -1.69 -15.41
N LYS A 13 -23.75 -1.70 -16.63
CA LYS A 13 -22.74 -2.70 -17.01
C LYS A 13 -21.39 -2.41 -16.37
N THR A 14 -21.03 -1.15 -16.21
CA THR A 14 -19.78 -0.74 -15.57
C THR A 14 -19.86 -0.95 -14.04
N THR A 15 -21.01 -0.62 -13.44
CA THR A 15 -21.26 -0.87 -12.00
C THR A 15 -21.33 -2.38 -11.70
N GLY A 16 -22.01 -3.14 -12.57
CA GLY A 16 -22.08 -4.61 -12.45
C GLY A 16 -20.73 -5.28 -12.71
N ALA A 17 -19.84 -4.69 -13.50
CA ALA A 17 -18.49 -5.22 -13.73
C ALA A 17 -17.52 -4.93 -12.55
N LEU A 18 -17.68 -3.80 -11.87
CA LEU A 18 -16.87 -3.46 -10.68
C LEU A 18 -17.35 -4.23 -9.44
N ALA A 19 -18.64 -4.36 -9.24
CA ALA A 19 -19.20 -5.22 -8.19
C ALA A 19 -19.06 -6.72 -8.52
N GLY A 20 -19.17 -7.08 -9.81
CA GLY A 20 -19.01 -8.46 -10.29
C GLY A 20 -17.54 -8.92 -10.35
N ALA A 21 -16.56 -8.03 -10.48
CA ALA A 21 -15.14 -8.41 -10.41
C ALA A 21 -14.70 -8.73 -8.96
N GLY A 22 -15.24 -8.00 -7.98
CA GLY A 22 -15.03 -8.33 -6.56
C GLY A 22 -15.74 -9.62 -6.13
N ALA A 23 -16.99 -9.81 -6.57
CA ALA A 23 -17.78 -11.01 -6.22
C ALA A 23 -17.48 -12.25 -7.07
N LEU A 24 -17.03 -12.10 -8.32
CA LEU A 24 -16.64 -13.23 -9.18
C LEU A 24 -15.25 -13.81 -8.87
N GLY A 25 -14.39 -13.06 -8.16
CA GLY A 25 -13.14 -13.61 -7.61
C GLY A 25 -13.35 -14.62 -6.49
N LEU A 26 -14.50 -14.60 -5.82
CA LEU A 26 -14.86 -15.51 -4.73
C LEU A 26 -15.18 -16.97 -5.17
N LEU A 27 -15.28 -17.25 -6.47
CA LEU A 27 -15.63 -18.58 -7.00
C LEU A 27 -14.50 -19.23 -7.82
N GLY A 28 -13.23 -18.99 -7.45
CA GLY A 28 -12.10 -19.72 -8.03
C GLY A 28 -12.16 -21.21 -7.62
N THR A 29 -12.59 -22.08 -8.54
CA THR A 29 -12.41 -23.52 -8.37
C THR A 29 -10.92 -23.83 -8.37
N GLY A 30 -10.35 -24.06 -7.18
CA GLY A 30 -8.96 -24.36 -6.98
C GLY A 30 -8.49 -25.53 -7.85
N ALA A 31 -7.52 -25.31 -8.68
CA ALA A 31 -6.68 -26.37 -9.20
C ALA A 31 -5.77 -26.81 -8.05
N ALA A 32 -5.86 -28.07 -7.64
CA ALA A 32 -4.99 -28.65 -6.62
C ALA A 32 -3.52 -28.50 -7.04
N GLY A 33 -2.85 -27.50 -6.49
CA GLY A 33 -1.41 -27.36 -6.53
C GLY A 33 -0.77 -28.34 -5.56
N ALA A 34 0.40 -28.83 -5.88
CA ALA A 34 1.16 -29.75 -5.05
C ALA A 34 1.49 -29.09 -3.70
N ASP A 35 1.24 -29.85 -2.63
CA ASP A 35 1.51 -29.53 -1.25
C ASP A 35 2.97 -29.03 -1.05
N PRO A 36 3.21 -27.75 -0.75
CA PRO A 36 4.53 -27.30 -0.34
C PRO A 36 4.77 -27.81 1.09
N ALA A 37 5.98 -28.17 1.39
CA ALA A 37 6.47 -28.81 2.60
C ALA A 37 5.68 -28.41 3.86
N GLY A 38 4.96 -29.36 4.42
CA GLY A 38 3.94 -29.24 5.43
C GLY A 38 4.26 -28.19 6.51
N ILE A 39 3.46 -27.14 6.49
CA ILE A 39 3.25 -26.29 7.66
C ILE A 39 2.40 -27.13 8.59
N GLU A 40 2.93 -27.50 9.76
CA GLU A 40 2.11 -28.11 10.81
C GLU A 40 1.14 -27.02 11.30
N THR A 41 -0.07 -27.00 10.72
CA THR A 41 -1.18 -26.26 11.32
C THR A 41 -1.48 -26.88 12.68
N THR A 42 -1.69 -26.04 13.68
CA THR A 42 -2.12 -26.49 15.00
C THR A 42 -3.44 -27.27 14.85
N THR A 43 -3.43 -28.50 15.19
CA THR A 43 -4.58 -29.37 15.13
C THR A 43 -5.41 -29.21 16.41
N GLY A 44 -6.45 -28.43 16.40
CA GLY A 44 -7.29 -28.19 17.56
C GLY A 44 -8.63 -27.56 17.19
N ASN A 45 -8.90 -27.40 15.89
CA ASN A 45 -10.13 -26.78 15.43
C ASN A 45 -11.36 -27.63 15.79
N THR A 46 -12.46 -26.95 16.18
CA THR A 46 -13.73 -27.62 16.51
C THR A 46 -14.29 -28.41 15.36
N ASP A 47 -14.77 -29.63 15.62
CA ASP A 47 -15.45 -30.47 14.63
C ASP A 47 -16.91 -30.02 14.43
N PRO A 48 -17.52 -30.25 13.24
CA PRO A 48 -18.94 -29.98 13.02
C PRO A 48 -19.82 -30.82 13.91
N GLN A 49 -20.69 -30.18 14.70
CA GLN A 49 -21.59 -30.84 15.67
C GLN A 49 -23.05 -30.44 15.50
N PHE A 50 -23.34 -29.37 14.77
CA PHE A 50 -24.66 -28.75 14.65
C PHE A 50 -25.14 -28.70 13.20
N GLU A 51 -26.44 -28.42 13.03
CA GLU A 51 -27.03 -28.11 11.72
C GLU A 51 -27.19 -26.59 11.56
N LEU A 52 -27.28 -26.11 10.30
CA LEU A 52 -27.60 -24.71 10.01
C LEU A 52 -29.06 -24.43 10.36
N GLY A 53 -29.30 -23.41 11.17
CA GLY A 53 -30.62 -22.85 11.40
C GLY A 53 -31.17 -22.12 10.17
N ALA A 54 -32.43 -21.75 10.22
CA ALA A 54 -33.02 -20.88 9.22
C ALA A 54 -32.49 -19.43 9.45
N PRO A 55 -32.27 -18.66 8.40
CA PRO A 55 -31.90 -17.25 8.56
C PRO A 55 -33.06 -16.46 9.17
N GLU A 56 -32.73 -15.60 10.10
CA GLU A 56 -33.66 -14.71 10.78
C GLU A 56 -33.30 -13.24 10.50
N GLU A 57 -34.30 -12.38 10.23
CA GLU A 57 -34.08 -10.94 10.04
C GLU A 57 -33.90 -10.24 11.38
N PHE A 58 -32.91 -9.37 11.48
CA PHE A 58 -32.61 -8.54 12.66
C PHE A 58 -32.58 -7.08 12.30
N TYR A 59 -33.06 -6.27 13.22
CA TYR A 59 -33.11 -4.81 13.16
C TYR A 59 -32.45 -4.26 14.42
N VAL A 60 -31.30 -3.60 14.26
CA VAL A 60 -30.49 -3.10 15.37
C VAL A 60 -30.45 -1.57 15.32
N ASP A 61 -31.02 -0.92 16.35
CA ASP A 61 -30.91 0.52 16.49
C ASP A 61 -29.55 0.86 17.08
N VAL A 62 -28.78 1.71 16.38
CA VAL A 62 -27.47 2.20 16.83
C VAL A 62 -27.52 3.69 17.12
N GLU A 63 -26.80 4.15 18.14
CA GLU A 63 -26.71 5.57 18.47
C GLU A 63 -25.30 6.07 18.16
N ILE A 64 -25.16 6.88 17.13
CA ILE A 64 -23.87 7.39 16.68
C ILE A 64 -23.80 8.92 16.76
N ARG A 65 -22.60 9.47 16.86
CA ARG A 65 -22.31 10.88 16.66
C ARG A 65 -21.69 11.10 15.30
N ASN A 66 -22.36 11.90 14.46
CA ASN A 66 -21.81 12.27 13.16
C ASN A 66 -20.65 13.29 13.29
N GLY A 67 -19.99 13.60 12.16
CA GLY A 67 -18.87 14.55 12.10
C GLY A 67 -19.21 15.98 12.57
N GLU A 68 -20.48 16.35 12.63
CA GLU A 68 -20.97 17.64 13.13
C GLU A 68 -21.27 17.60 14.65
N GLY A 69 -21.15 16.43 15.29
CA GLY A 69 -21.40 16.21 16.71
C GLY A 69 -22.87 16.03 17.06
N GLU A 70 -23.74 15.86 16.07
CA GLU A 70 -25.16 15.54 16.25
C GLU A 70 -25.34 14.04 16.50
N THR A 71 -26.33 13.67 17.30
CA THR A 71 -26.70 12.27 17.53
C THR A 71 -27.66 11.80 16.46
N GLU A 72 -27.34 10.71 15.79
CA GLU A 72 -28.17 9.97 14.84
C GLU A 72 -28.50 8.59 15.43
N THR A 73 -29.68 8.07 15.11
CA THR A 73 -30.15 6.75 15.61
C THR A 73 -30.71 5.92 14.45
N PRO A 74 -29.85 5.55 13.48
CA PRO A 74 -30.30 4.69 12.39
C PRO A 74 -30.56 3.25 12.87
N THR A 75 -31.48 2.57 12.18
CA THR A 75 -31.70 1.14 12.34
C THR A 75 -30.94 0.38 11.27
N LEU A 76 -30.03 -0.48 11.67
CA LEU A 76 -29.29 -1.38 10.78
C LEU A 76 -30.09 -2.67 10.57
N TYR A 77 -30.06 -3.16 9.35
CA TYR A 77 -30.69 -4.42 8.96
C TYR A 77 -29.64 -5.50 8.76
N GLY A 78 -29.92 -6.70 9.23
CA GLY A 78 -29.07 -7.88 8.98
C GLY A 78 -29.83 -9.18 9.07
N GLU A 79 -29.18 -10.24 8.70
CA GLU A 79 -29.68 -11.62 8.82
C GLU A 79 -28.67 -12.46 9.59
N ILE A 80 -29.17 -13.33 10.47
CA ILE A 80 -28.37 -14.21 11.31
C ILE A 80 -28.79 -15.66 11.11
N VAL A 81 -27.82 -16.53 10.97
CA VAL A 81 -27.98 -18.00 10.93
C VAL A 81 -27.32 -18.57 12.18
N ARG A 82 -28.12 -19.20 13.05
CA ARG A 82 -27.63 -19.82 14.29
C ARG A 82 -27.45 -21.34 14.15
N PRO A 83 -26.52 -21.95 14.90
CA PRO A 83 -26.39 -23.39 14.98
C PRO A 83 -27.64 -24.00 15.66
N VAL A 84 -28.09 -25.12 15.17
CA VAL A 84 -29.28 -25.84 15.67
C VAL A 84 -28.89 -27.23 16.13
N GLY A 85 -29.33 -27.58 17.34
CA GLY A 85 -29.08 -28.88 17.93
C GLY A 85 -29.91 -30.01 17.32
N ALA A 86 -29.64 -31.23 17.71
CA ALA A 86 -30.36 -32.41 17.24
C ALA A 86 -31.87 -32.44 17.58
N ASP A 87 -32.31 -31.61 18.52
CA ASP A 87 -33.71 -31.40 18.89
C ASP A 87 -34.43 -30.37 18.03
N GLY A 88 -33.70 -29.68 17.16
CA GLY A 88 -34.19 -28.64 16.26
C GLY A 88 -34.26 -27.22 16.89
N GLU A 89 -33.71 -27.06 18.09
CA GLU A 89 -33.70 -25.77 18.77
C GLU A 89 -32.33 -25.08 18.57
N PRO A 90 -32.29 -23.74 18.45
CA PRO A 90 -31.04 -22.98 18.38
C PRO A 90 -30.19 -23.19 19.64
N ILE A 91 -28.87 -23.19 19.45
CA ILE A 91 -27.88 -23.27 20.54
C ILE A 91 -27.71 -21.89 21.15
N GLU A 92 -27.55 -21.83 22.46
CA GLU A 92 -27.25 -20.62 23.27
C GLU A 92 -25.77 -20.58 23.62
N ASP A 93 -25.29 -19.43 24.11
CA ASP A 93 -23.90 -19.15 24.48
C ASP A 93 -22.91 -19.37 23.32
N VAL A 94 -23.26 -18.91 22.12
CA VAL A 94 -22.45 -19.04 20.92
C VAL A 94 -21.81 -17.70 20.51
N PRO A 95 -20.57 -17.67 20.01
CA PRO A 95 -19.96 -16.47 19.45
C PRO A 95 -20.57 -16.12 18.09
N VAL A 96 -20.36 -14.88 17.67
CA VAL A 96 -20.86 -14.37 16.39
C VAL A 96 -19.69 -14.11 15.43
N VAL A 97 -19.81 -14.60 14.18
CA VAL A 97 -18.94 -14.24 13.04
C VAL A 97 -19.72 -13.27 12.14
N LEU A 98 -19.30 -12.00 12.19
CA LEU A 98 -19.95 -10.88 11.52
C LEU A 98 -19.29 -10.53 10.18
N THR A 99 -20.11 -10.20 9.18
CA THR A 99 -19.71 -9.37 8.04
C THR A 99 -20.60 -8.13 7.99
N TYR A 100 -20.01 -6.93 8.07
CA TYR A 100 -20.68 -5.65 7.94
C TYR A 100 -20.40 -5.11 6.53
N THR A 101 -21.41 -5.05 5.65
CA THR A 101 -21.24 -5.06 4.20
C THR A 101 -22.10 -4.06 3.44
N PRO A 102 -21.56 -3.33 2.45
CA PRO A 102 -22.39 -2.58 1.50
C PRO A 102 -22.97 -3.49 0.39
N TYR A 103 -22.52 -4.75 0.29
CA TYR A 103 -22.83 -5.65 -0.83
C TYR A 103 -24.13 -6.41 -0.66
N GLY A 104 -24.59 -6.66 0.55
CA GLY A 104 -25.86 -7.31 0.94
C GLY A 104 -26.54 -8.17 -0.13
N ASP A 105 -27.48 -7.58 -0.85
CA ASP A 105 -28.26 -8.24 -1.90
C ASP A 105 -27.42 -8.79 -3.09
N LEU A 106 -26.15 -8.36 -3.27
CA LEU A 106 -25.29 -8.91 -4.29
C LEU A 106 -24.91 -10.36 -4.01
N TYR A 107 -24.92 -10.78 -2.76
CA TYR A 107 -24.65 -12.16 -2.36
C TYR A 107 -25.83 -13.10 -2.62
N GLN A 108 -27.07 -12.60 -2.65
CA GLN A 108 -28.26 -13.42 -2.85
C GLN A 108 -28.27 -14.25 -4.15
N PRO A 109 -27.86 -13.70 -5.32
CA PRO A 109 -27.78 -14.51 -6.53
C PRO A 109 -26.75 -15.64 -6.44
N LEU A 110 -25.72 -15.48 -5.60
CA LEU A 110 -24.71 -16.50 -5.35
C LEU A 110 -25.23 -17.63 -4.47
N ASN A 111 -26.21 -17.32 -3.63
CA ASN A 111 -26.87 -18.24 -2.70
C ASN A 111 -28.23 -18.73 -3.21
N ASP A 112 -28.42 -18.87 -4.53
CA ASP A 112 -29.67 -19.30 -5.17
C ASP A 112 -30.91 -18.45 -4.82
N GLY A 113 -30.68 -17.18 -4.37
CA GLY A 113 -31.76 -16.24 -3.98
C GLY A 113 -32.22 -16.36 -2.54
N ASP A 114 -31.58 -17.18 -1.74
CA ASP A 114 -31.80 -17.32 -0.30
C ASP A 114 -31.18 -16.12 0.47
N SER A 115 -31.06 -16.22 1.78
CA SER A 115 -30.44 -15.22 2.63
C SER A 115 -28.97 -14.96 2.27
N PRO A 116 -28.48 -13.69 2.26
CA PRO A 116 -27.07 -13.40 2.10
C PRO A 116 -26.20 -14.02 3.22
N ALA A 117 -26.76 -14.24 4.41
CA ALA A 117 -26.07 -14.89 5.52
C ALA A 117 -25.92 -16.42 5.36
N LEU A 118 -26.59 -17.04 4.39
CA LEU A 118 -26.37 -18.44 4.01
C LEU A 118 -25.25 -18.54 2.96
N ASP A 119 -24.03 -18.24 3.36
CA ASP A 119 -22.84 -18.24 2.53
C ASP A 119 -21.86 -19.38 2.91
N GLY A 120 -20.71 -19.43 2.24
CA GLY A 120 -19.66 -20.40 2.55
C GLY A 120 -19.06 -20.25 3.95
N VAL A 121 -19.18 -19.07 4.57
CA VAL A 121 -18.77 -18.83 5.96
C VAL A 121 -19.79 -19.51 6.89
N ALA A 122 -21.09 -19.34 6.63
CA ALA A 122 -22.14 -20.03 7.39
C ALA A 122 -22.00 -21.54 7.29
N GLU A 123 -21.83 -22.07 6.06
CA GLU A 123 -21.69 -23.52 5.84
C GLU A 123 -20.50 -24.12 6.60
N TYR A 124 -19.45 -23.35 6.81
CA TYR A 124 -18.28 -23.81 7.54
C TYR A 124 -18.39 -23.61 9.05
N PHE A 125 -18.71 -22.39 9.52
CA PHE A 125 -18.64 -22.03 10.94
C PHE A 125 -19.90 -22.40 11.73
N VAL A 126 -21.11 -22.28 11.16
CA VAL A 126 -22.34 -22.57 11.91
C VAL A 126 -22.40 -23.99 12.40
N PRO A 127 -22.05 -25.05 11.61
CA PRO A 127 -21.97 -26.40 12.13
C PRO A 127 -20.96 -26.60 13.26
N ARG A 128 -20.04 -25.65 13.44
CA ARG A 128 -18.98 -25.69 14.46
C ARG A 128 -19.29 -24.87 15.70
N GLY A 129 -20.52 -24.37 15.80
CA GLY A 129 -20.99 -23.69 17.00
C GLY A 129 -20.95 -22.17 16.97
N TYR A 130 -20.72 -21.56 15.81
CA TYR A 130 -20.74 -20.11 15.63
C TYR A 130 -22.08 -19.64 15.05
N ALA A 131 -22.56 -18.47 15.44
CA ALA A 131 -23.61 -17.78 14.70
C ALA A 131 -23.01 -16.98 13.56
N ARG A 132 -23.58 -17.06 12.37
CA ARG A 132 -23.20 -16.24 11.21
C ARG A 132 -24.11 -15.04 11.09
N ALA A 133 -23.56 -13.81 11.21
CA ALA A 133 -24.29 -12.57 11.04
C ALA A 133 -23.80 -11.82 9.79
N MET A 134 -24.73 -11.32 8.98
CA MET A 134 -24.45 -10.43 7.87
C MET A 134 -25.36 -9.22 7.95
N PHE A 135 -24.78 -8.03 8.11
CA PHE A 135 -25.50 -6.77 8.24
C PHE A 135 -25.18 -5.82 7.11
N ASP A 136 -26.21 -5.18 6.57
CA ASP A 136 -26.07 -4.13 5.57
C ASP A 136 -25.45 -2.88 6.20
N LEU A 137 -24.44 -2.31 5.53
CA LEU A 137 -23.73 -1.11 5.95
C LEU A 137 -24.70 0.07 6.12
N ILE A 138 -24.43 0.94 7.09
CA ILE A 138 -25.21 2.17 7.31
C ILE A 138 -25.44 2.92 5.99
N GLY A 139 -26.68 3.33 5.74
CA GLY A 139 -27.06 4.02 4.51
C GLY A 139 -27.08 3.17 3.24
N CYS A 140 -26.83 1.86 3.35
CA CYS A 140 -26.85 0.92 2.23
C CYS A 140 -28.02 -0.08 2.33
N ARG A 141 -28.51 -0.55 1.19
CA ARG A 141 -29.51 -1.62 1.07
C ARG A 141 -30.73 -1.44 1.99
N ASN A 142 -30.85 -2.28 3.03
CA ASN A 142 -31.96 -2.25 3.97
C ASN A 142 -31.64 -1.48 5.26
N SER A 143 -30.41 -1.08 5.48
CA SER A 143 -30.02 -0.26 6.63
C SER A 143 -30.39 1.22 6.44
N GLY A 144 -30.82 1.84 7.54
CA GLY A 144 -31.05 3.29 7.63
C GLY A 144 -29.78 4.08 7.74
N GLY A 145 -29.92 5.41 7.90
CA GLY A 145 -28.78 6.31 8.03
C GLY A 145 -28.20 6.74 6.70
N TYR A 146 -26.98 7.23 6.74
CA TYR A 146 -26.28 7.82 5.59
C TYR A 146 -24.93 7.15 5.35
N TYR A 147 -24.69 6.75 4.10
CA TYR A 147 -23.42 6.21 3.65
C TYR A 147 -22.37 7.32 3.45
N ASP A 148 -21.23 7.25 4.12
CA ASP A 148 -20.23 8.31 4.14
C ASP A 148 -18.84 7.92 3.64
N TYR A 149 -18.75 6.84 2.86
CA TYR A 149 -17.51 6.43 2.18
C TYR A 149 -16.33 6.18 3.14
N GLY A 150 -16.50 5.30 4.11
CA GLY A 150 -15.48 4.96 5.10
C GLY A 150 -15.28 6.00 6.20
N GLY A 151 -16.22 6.92 6.37
CA GLY A 151 -16.13 7.99 7.35
C GLY A 151 -16.60 7.60 8.76
N ILE A 152 -16.86 8.63 9.57
CA ILE A 152 -17.17 8.46 10.99
C ILE A 152 -18.45 7.66 11.24
N ARG A 153 -19.44 7.77 10.34
CA ARG A 153 -20.71 7.03 10.51
C ARG A 153 -20.52 5.54 10.37
N GLU A 154 -19.70 5.11 9.40
CA GLU A 154 -19.41 3.70 9.20
C GLU A 154 -18.61 3.11 10.37
N ARG A 155 -17.60 3.85 10.85
CA ARG A 155 -16.80 3.44 12.00
C ARG A 155 -17.64 3.26 13.25
N LEU A 156 -18.40 4.31 13.64
CA LEU A 156 -19.18 4.28 14.86
C LEU A 156 -20.37 3.32 14.78
N SER A 157 -21.03 3.19 13.62
CA SER A 157 -22.10 2.20 13.48
C SER A 157 -21.57 0.76 13.48
N GLY A 158 -20.36 0.52 12.98
CA GLY A 158 -19.68 -0.76 13.11
C GLY A 158 -19.39 -1.12 14.57
N LYS A 159 -18.88 -0.16 15.35
CA LYS A 159 -18.69 -0.30 16.79
C LYS A 159 -20.00 -0.68 17.48
N GLU A 160 -21.02 0.14 17.38
CA GLU A 160 -22.33 -0.06 18.05
C GLU A 160 -22.99 -1.38 17.62
N LEU A 161 -22.80 -1.81 16.36
CA LEU A 161 -23.30 -3.09 15.87
C LEU A 161 -22.61 -4.27 16.55
N VAL A 162 -21.28 -4.23 16.70
CA VAL A 162 -20.52 -5.28 17.39
C VAL A 162 -20.99 -5.38 18.84
N GLU A 163 -21.07 -4.26 19.57
CA GLU A 163 -21.53 -4.22 20.95
C GLU A 163 -22.96 -4.77 21.10
N ALA A 164 -23.87 -4.38 20.19
CA ALA A 164 -25.25 -4.87 20.21
C ALA A 164 -25.35 -6.37 19.93
N LEU A 165 -24.50 -6.91 19.06
CA LEU A 165 -24.46 -8.36 18.78
C LEU A 165 -23.93 -9.13 19.99
N GLY A 166 -22.92 -8.63 20.67
CA GLY A 166 -22.40 -9.20 21.92
C GLY A 166 -23.44 -9.19 23.06
N ASP A 167 -24.31 -8.20 23.10
CA ASP A 167 -25.34 -8.04 24.13
C ASP A 167 -26.61 -8.92 23.94
N PHE A 168 -26.71 -9.69 22.84
CA PHE A 168 -27.86 -10.59 22.66
C PHE A 168 -27.84 -11.72 23.70
N GLU A 169 -29.01 -12.02 24.30
CA GLU A 169 -29.15 -13.01 25.37
C GLU A 169 -28.66 -14.44 25.02
N TRP A 170 -28.51 -14.73 23.74
CA TRP A 170 -28.12 -16.06 23.22
C TRP A 170 -26.64 -16.14 22.80
N THR A 171 -25.88 -15.05 22.86
CA THR A 171 -24.44 -15.03 22.55
C THR A 171 -23.60 -15.23 23.81
N ASN A 172 -22.34 -15.64 23.63
CA ASN A 172 -21.36 -15.66 24.72
C ASN A 172 -20.69 -14.29 24.93
N GLY A 173 -21.05 -13.27 24.16
CA GLY A 173 -20.49 -11.93 24.23
C GLY A 173 -19.38 -11.65 23.21
N ASN A 174 -18.80 -12.67 22.58
CA ASN A 174 -17.66 -12.55 21.70
C ASN A 174 -18.07 -12.44 20.23
N VAL A 175 -17.51 -11.47 19.53
CA VAL A 175 -17.74 -11.22 18.10
C VAL A 175 -16.42 -11.25 17.35
N GLY A 176 -16.39 -12.00 16.27
CA GLY A 176 -15.32 -11.94 15.27
C GLY A 176 -15.84 -11.35 13.96
N MET A 177 -14.96 -10.75 13.17
CA MET A 177 -15.35 -10.21 11.86
C MET A 177 -14.54 -10.85 10.73
N ILE A 178 -15.18 -11.11 9.57
CA ILE A 178 -14.56 -11.67 8.37
C ILE A 178 -15.15 -11.04 7.12
N GLY A 179 -14.34 -10.89 6.08
CA GLY A 179 -14.78 -10.45 4.76
C GLY A 179 -13.67 -9.80 3.95
N GLY A 180 -13.90 -9.73 2.64
CA GLY A 180 -12.94 -9.20 1.69
C GLY A 180 -13.31 -7.84 1.12
N SER A 181 -12.30 -7.09 0.66
CA SER A 181 -12.53 -5.79 0.03
C SER A 181 -13.16 -4.79 1.00
N TYR A 182 -14.29 -4.18 0.66
CA TYR A 182 -15.01 -3.29 1.56
C TYR A 182 -15.40 -3.98 2.88
N ASP A 183 -15.78 -5.26 2.85
CA ASP A 183 -16.10 -6.04 4.05
C ASP A 183 -14.88 -6.29 4.95
N GLY A 184 -13.68 -6.25 4.39
CA GLY A 184 -12.42 -6.20 5.14
C GLY A 184 -12.15 -4.80 5.72
N THR A 185 -12.46 -3.76 4.95
CA THR A 185 -12.30 -2.37 5.34
C THR A 185 -13.18 -1.99 6.55
N THR A 186 -14.42 -2.50 6.60
CA THR A 186 -15.33 -2.27 7.74
C THR A 186 -14.82 -2.86 9.04
N GLN A 187 -13.98 -3.89 8.98
CA GLN A 187 -13.33 -4.49 10.16
C GLN A 187 -12.27 -3.55 10.75
N TYR A 188 -11.38 -3.01 9.90
CA TYR A 188 -10.44 -1.97 10.35
C TYR A 188 -11.19 -0.76 10.93
N ALA A 189 -12.24 -0.33 10.23
CA ALA A 189 -13.07 0.80 10.65
C ALA A 189 -13.72 0.59 12.03
N ALA A 190 -14.19 -0.62 12.33
CA ALA A 190 -14.76 -0.95 13.62
C ALA A 190 -13.68 -1.13 14.69
N ALA A 191 -12.57 -1.84 14.39
CA ALA A 191 -11.54 -2.17 15.36
C ALA A 191 -10.84 -0.95 15.96
N ILE A 192 -10.61 0.13 15.17
CA ILE A 192 -10.03 1.39 15.68
C ILE A 192 -10.97 2.21 16.58
N GLU A 193 -12.19 1.79 16.75
CA GLU A 193 -13.15 2.39 17.70
C GLU A 193 -13.25 1.58 18.99
N ASP A 194 -12.50 0.49 19.13
CA ASP A 194 -12.40 -0.36 20.33
C ASP A 194 -13.78 -0.76 20.87
N PRO A 195 -14.58 -1.55 20.11
CA PRO A 195 -15.88 -2.00 20.58
C PRO A 195 -15.77 -3.11 21.61
N ASP A 196 -16.55 -3.02 22.71
CA ASP A 196 -16.65 -4.11 23.68
C ASP A 196 -17.10 -5.42 22.99
N GLY A 197 -16.36 -6.52 23.18
CA GLY A 197 -16.67 -7.84 22.65
C GLY A 197 -16.15 -8.13 21.25
N LEU A 198 -15.41 -7.23 20.60
CA LEU A 198 -14.69 -7.56 19.37
C LEU A 198 -13.37 -8.27 19.72
N GLU A 199 -13.30 -9.57 19.53
CA GLU A 199 -12.16 -10.38 19.94
C GLU A 199 -11.19 -10.72 18.80
N ALA A 200 -11.67 -10.78 17.54
CA ALA A 200 -10.82 -11.09 16.40
C ALA A 200 -11.35 -10.53 15.08
N ILE A 201 -10.45 -10.10 14.19
CA ILE A 201 -10.78 -9.67 12.84
C ILE A 201 -9.93 -10.40 11.79
N VAL A 202 -10.55 -10.68 10.62
CA VAL A 202 -9.89 -11.26 9.45
C VAL A 202 -10.15 -10.37 8.23
N PRO A 203 -9.47 -9.20 8.13
CA PRO A 203 -9.61 -8.30 6.99
C PRO A 203 -8.86 -8.85 5.78
N GLN A 204 -9.60 -9.18 4.71
CA GLN A 204 -9.07 -9.76 3.48
C GLN A 204 -9.06 -8.70 2.39
N VAL A 205 -7.91 -8.48 1.72
CA VAL A 205 -7.74 -7.49 0.64
C VAL A 205 -8.42 -6.14 0.94
N ALA A 206 -8.17 -5.62 2.14
CA ALA A 206 -8.90 -4.50 2.74
C ALA A 206 -8.22 -3.14 2.51
N ILE A 207 -9.02 -2.07 2.52
CA ILE A 207 -8.53 -0.68 2.45
C ILE A 207 -8.32 -0.19 3.90
N ASP A 208 -7.09 0.18 4.23
CA ASP A 208 -6.72 0.78 5.52
C ASP A 208 -6.68 2.31 5.47
N ARG A 209 -6.50 2.87 4.27
CA ARG A 209 -6.42 4.29 3.99
C ARG A 209 -7.08 4.60 2.64
N TRP A 210 -8.24 5.26 2.67
CA TRP A 210 -9.03 5.56 1.48
C TRP A 210 -8.33 6.49 0.49
N TYR A 211 -7.40 7.32 0.95
CA TYR A 211 -6.59 8.15 0.08
C TYR A 211 -5.72 7.28 -0.85
N ASP A 212 -5.03 6.28 -0.32
CA ASP A 212 -4.20 5.35 -1.09
C ASP A 212 -5.03 4.48 -2.06
N TYR A 213 -6.28 4.21 -1.69
CA TYR A 213 -7.21 3.54 -2.61
C TYR A 213 -7.53 4.43 -3.82
N ARG A 214 -7.55 5.75 -3.66
CA ARG A 214 -7.94 6.71 -4.69
C ARG A 214 -6.78 7.34 -5.44
N TYR A 215 -5.64 7.56 -4.77
CA TYR A 215 -4.49 8.29 -5.30
C TYR A 215 -3.18 7.55 -5.02
N PHE A 216 -2.17 7.84 -5.88
CA PHE A 216 -0.77 7.58 -5.62
C PHE A 216 -0.06 8.92 -5.55
N GLY A 217 0.36 9.38 -4.39
CA GLY A 217 1.05 10.66 -4.25
C GLY A 217 0.36 11.81 -5.01
N GLY A 218 -0.97 11.93 -4.88
CA GLY A 218 -1.77 12.91 -5.59
C GLY A 218 -2.17 12.55 -7.04
N VAL A 219 -1.72 11.42 -7.60
CA VAL A 219 -2.11 10.96 -8.94
C VAL A 219 -3.35 10.09 -8.87
N PRO A 220 -4.47 10.44 -9.57
CA PRO A 220 -5.69 9.65 -9.50
C PRO A 220 -5.51 8.27 -10.15
N ARG A 221 -5.94 7.23 -9.46
CA ARG A 221 -5.97 5.86 -9.99
C ARG A 221 -7.13 5.68 -10.98
N SER A 222 -6.89 4.92 -12.06
CA SER A 222 -7.88 4.70 -13.13
C SER A 222 -8.86 3.57 -12.83
N THR A 223 -8.44 2.58 -12.05
CA THR A 223 -9.11 1.28 -11.91
C THR A 223 -9.97 1.14 -10.66
N VAL A 224 -10.15 2.21 -9.89
CA VAL A 224 -10.81 2.16 -8.58
C VAL A 224 -12.14 2.90 -8.53
N GLY A 225 -12.98 2.52 -7.58
CA GLY A 225 -14.24 3.20 -7.31
C GLY A 225 -14.03 4.61 -6.78
N THR A 226 -14.75 5.57 -7.37
CA THR A 226 -14.83 6.93 -6.82
C THR A 226 -15.94 7.01 -5.77
N PRO A 227 -15.91 8.00 -4.87
CA PRO A 227 -17.02 8.20 -3.93
C PRO A 227 -18.40 8.22 -4.61
N THR A 228 -18.55 8.96 -5.71
CA THR A 228 -19.80 8.98 -6.49
C THR A 228 -20.18 7.61 -7.03
N LEU A 229 -19.23 6.80 -7.52
CA LEU A 229 -19.51 5.47 -8.03
C LEU A 229 -20.00 4.53 -6.93
N PHE A 230 -19.39 4.58 -5.76
CA PHE A 230 -19.82 3.80 -4.61
C PHE A 230 -21.18 4.28 -4.05
N ASP A 231 -21.41 5.58 -3.98
CA ASP A 231 -22.72 6.12 -3.60
C ASP A 231 -23.83 5.59 -4.53
N PHE A 232 -23.61 5.60 -5.85
CA PHE A 232 -24.57 5.00 -6.78
C PHE A 232 -24.65 3.48 -6.69
N GLY A 233 -23.55 2.81 -6.45
CA GLY A 233 -23.48 1.35 -6.38
C GLY A 233 -24.08 0.76 -5.10
N PHE A 234 -24.02 1.47 -4.00
CA PHE A 234 -24.42 0.99 -2.68
C PHE A 234 -25.61 1.77 -2.09
N ALA A 235 -25.45 3.07 -1.85
CA ALA A 235 -26.45 3.87 -1.17
C ALA A 235 -27.68 4.22 -2.05
N ALA A 236 -27.50 4.43 -3.35
CA ALA A 236 -28.60 4.76 -4.25
C ALA A 236 -29.40 3.52 -4.71
N VAL A 237 -28.94 2.32 -4.40
CA VAL A 237 -29.67 1.08 -4.72
C VAL A 237 -30.86 0.94 -3.79
N PRO A 238 -32.09 0.71 -4.33
CA PRO A 238 -33.27 0.51 -3.49
C PRO A 238 -33.09 -0.68 -2.55
N PRO A 239 -33.68 -0.65 -1.35
CA PRO A 239 -33.67 -1.81 -0.46
C PRO A 239 -34.38 -2.99 -1.13
N HIS A 240 -33.94 -4.17 -0.79
CA HIS A 240 -34.64 -5.37 -1.19
C HIS A 240 -36.00 -5.49 -0.47
N ALA A 241 -36.98 -6.06 -1.11
CA ALA A 241 -38.31 -6.26 -0.49
C ALA A 241 -38.21 -7.36 0.56
N ARG A 242 -37.92 -6.99 1.79
CA ARG A 242 -37.97 -7.84 2.98
C ARG A 242 -39.36 -7.80 3.62
N GLU A 243 -39.51 -8.48 4.75
CA GLU A 243 -40.81 -8.57 5.42
C GLU A 243 -41.34 -7.22 5.90
N ASP A 244 -40.47 -6.35 6.46
CA ASP A 244 -40.83 -5.03 6.97
C ASP A 244 -40.72 -3.95 5.90
N GLN A 245 -41.84 -3.71 5.21
CA GLN A 245 -41.95 -2.68 4.17
C GLN A 245 -41.93 -1.23 4.74
N GLU A 246 -42.32 -1.06 6.01
CA GLU A 246 -42.31 0.26 6.67
C GLU A 246 -40.87 0.66 6.95
N HIS A 247 -40.05 -0.25 7.51
CA HIS A 247 -38.63 -0.06 7.71
C HIS A 247 -37.89 0.24 6.39
N ASN A 248 -38.16 -0.54 5.33
CA ASN A 248 -37.53 -0.31 4.02
C ASN A 248 -37.81 1.08 3.46
N ALA A 249 -39.02 1.61 3.68
CA ALA A 249 -39.40 2.96 3.26
C ALA A 249 -38.67 4.05 4.08
N GLU A 250 -38.51 3.84 5.38
CA GLU A 250 -37.74 4.72 6.27
C GLU A 250 -36.26 4.72 5.96
N ALA A 251 -35.67 3.56 5.80
CA ALA A 251 -34.27 3.39 5.38
C ALA A 251 -33.96 4.13 4.07
N THR A 252 -34.85 4.03 3.07
CA THR A 252 -34.69 4.75 1.81
C THR A 252 -34.77 6.25 1.99
N ALA A 253 -35.66 6.75 2.89
CA ALA A 253 -35.87 8.16 3.10
C ALA A 253 -34.69 8.87 3.79
N THR A 254 -33.90 8.14 4.58
CA THR A 254 -32.80 8.70 5.38
C THR A 254 -31.45 8.77 4.63
N ARG A 255 -31.33 8.19 3.43
CA ARG A 255 -30.06 8.02 2.71
C ARG A 255 -29.47 9.26 2.04
N VAL A 256 -30.18 10.39 2.02
CA VAL A 256 -29.78 11.55 1.22
C VAL A 256 -29.43 12.73 2.11
N GLU A 257 -28.16 12.94 2.38
CA GLU A 257 -27.60 14.17 2.93
C GLU A 257 -27.00 15.02 1.79
N PRO A 258 -27.66 16.12 1.36
CA PRO A 258 -27.25 16.88 0.16
C PRO A 258 -25.84 17.50 0.27
N GLY A 259 -25.38 17.81 1.50
CA GLY A 259 -24.08 18.45 1.72
C GLY A 259 -22.91 17.52 1.42
N ASP A 260 -22.94 16.33 1.99
CA ASP A 260 -21.86 15.34 1.88
C ASP A 260 -21.79 14.77 0.46
N ARG A 261 -22.93 14.59 -0.20
CA ARG A 261 -22.95 14.17 -1.62
C ARG A 261 -22.21 15.15 -2.53
N VAL A 262 -22.36 16.44 -2.33
CA VAL A 262 -21.64 17.46 -3.10
C VAL A 262 -20.14 17.35 -2.87
N GLU A 263 -19.72 17.07 -1.65
CA GLU A 263 -18.31 16.85 -1.33
C GLU A 263 -17.76 15.59 -2.01
N PHE A 264 -18.46 14.48 -1.98
CA PHE A 264 -18.07 13.26 -2.69
C PHE A 264 -17.95 13.47 -4.20
N GLU A 265 -18.92 14.14 -4.80
CA GLU A 265 -18.89 14.46 -6.23
C GLU A 265 -17.68 15.35 -6.57
N ARG A 266 -17.39 16.34 -5.74
CA ARG A 266 -16.24 17.23 -5.93
C ARG A 266 -14.95 16.43 -5.90
N ARG A 267 -14.72 15.57 -4.91
CA ARG A 267 -13.54 14.72 -4.78
C ARG A 267 -13.38 13.75 -5.95
N SER A 268 -14.47 13.26 -6.50
CA SER A 268 -14.45 12.31 -7.62
C SER A 268 -13.86 12.89 -8.91
N TYR A 269 -13.95 14.20 -9.10
CA TYR A 269 -13.52 14.90 -10.33
C TYR A 269 -12.20 15.65 -10.17
N GLU A 270 -11.65 15.75 -8.98
CA GLU A 270 -10.39 16.43 -8.75
C GLU A 270 -9.20 15.55 -9.18
N TYR A 271 -8.27 16.14 -9.92
CA TYR A 271 -6.96 15.54 -10.22
C TYR A 271 -5.97 16.00 -9.15
N GLY A 272 -5.42 15.03 -8.38
CA GLY A 272 -4.50 15.30 -7.30
C GLY A 272 -5.21 15.98 -6.13
N SER A 273 -5.75 15.21 -5.24
CA SER A 273 -6.38 15.74 -4.03
C SER A 273 -5.35 15.92 -2.93
N VAL A 274 -5.40 17.05 -2.26
CA VAL A 274 -4.64 17.27 -1.01
C VAL A 274 -5.16 16.31 0.05
N TYR A 275 -4.25 15.65 0.76
CA TYR A 275 -4.57 14.87 1.94
C TYR A 275 -4.94 15.81 3.10
N ASP A 276 -6.24 16.01 3.28
CA ASP A 276 -6.83 16.92 4.25
C ASP A 276 -7.72 16.19 5.28
N GLU A 277 -8.47 16.94 6.09
CA GLU A 277 -9.34 16.40 7.14
C GLU A 277 -10.34 15.35 6.62
N PHE A 278 -10.79 15.47 5.37
CA PHE A 278 -11.68 14.47 4.76
C PHE A 278 -11.01 13.09 4.65
N TRP A 279 -9.75 13.06 4.26
CA TRP A 279 -8.97 11.81 4.13
C TRP A 279 -8.42 11.31 5.46
N VAL A 280 -8.04 12.23 6.38
CA VAL A 280 -7.61 11.88 7.75
C VAL A 280 -8.68 11.09 8.48
N GLU A 281 -9.95 11.47 8.33
CA GLU A 281 -11.09 10.74 8.91
C GLU A 281 -11.20 9.29 8.39
N ARG A 282 -10.67 9.03 7.19
CA ARG A 282 -10.73 7.78 6.43
C ARG A 282 -9.41 7.03 6.39
N GLU A 283 -8.54 7.31 7.34
CA GLU A 283 -7.29 6.60 7.58
C GLU A 283 -7.37 5.82 8.89
N TYR A 284 -7.28 4.49 8.81
CA TYR A 284 -7.42 3.63 9.97
C TYR A 284 -6.06 3.24 10.55
N ARG A 285 -5.02 3.04 9.71
CA ARG A 285 -3.67 2.67 10.19
C ARG A 285 -3.03 3.71 11.12
N GLY A 286 -3.38 4.99 11.02
CA GLY A 286 -2.92 6.03 11.94
C GLY A 286 -3.55 5.95 13.34
N ARG A 287 -4.45 4.97 13.57
CA ARG A 287 -5.17 4.76 14.84
C ARG A 287 -5.05 3.34 15.37
N VAL A 288 -4.02 2.60 14.98
CA VAL A 288 -3.80 1.24 15.46
C VAL A 288 -3.54 1.14 16.97
N ASP A 289 -3.20 2.25 17.63
CA ASP A 289 -3.10 2.33 19.10
C ASP A 289 -4.44 2.06 19.80
N ASP A 290 -5.56 2.20 19.09
CA ASP A 290 -6.91 1.97 19.62
C ASP A 290 -7.40 0.52 19.37
N VAL A 291 -6.63 -0.33 18.67
CA VAL A 291 -7.00 -1.73 18.38
C VAL A 291 -6.70 -2.62 19.59
N ASP A 292 -7.71 -3.36 20.07
CA ASP A 292 -7.61 -4.32 21.20
C ASP A 292 -8.24 -5.68 20.85
N CYS A 293 -7.99 -6.20 19.64
CA CYS A 293 -8.47 -7.51 19.20
C CYS A 293 -7.41 -8.23 18.35
N ALA A 294 -7.48 -9.54 18.25
CA ALA A 294 -6.57 -10.29 17.39
C ALA A 294 -6.78 -9.94 15.90
N VAL A 295 -5.70 -9.71 15.15
CA VAL A 295 -5.75 -9.23 13.76
C VAL A 295 -5.03 -10.20 12.83
N MET A 296 -5.76 -10.93 11.98
CA MET A 296 -5.18 -11.75 10.91
C MET A 296 -5.45 -11.13 9.54
N ILE A 297 -4.47 -10.43 9.02
CA ILE A 297 -4.56 -9.70 7.76
C ILE A 297 -4.24 -10.63 6.60
N GLU A 298 -5.10 -10.63 5.57
CA GLU A 298 -4.91 -11.45 4.39
C GLU A 298 -4.90 -10.60 3.11
N GLY A 299 -3.85 -10.70 2.30
CA GLY A 299 -3.67 -9.89 1.11
C GLY A 299 -3.12 -10.63 -0.10
N GLY A 300 -3.33 -10.08 -1.29
CA GLY A 300 -2.83 -10.62 -2.56
C GLY A 300 -1.77 -9.72 -3.19
N TRP A 301 -0.62 -10.30 -3.61
CA TRP A 301 0.42 -9.55 -4.32
C TRP A 301 -0.03 -9.06 -5.70
N GLU A 302 -0.98 -9.73 -6.33
CA GLU A 302 -1.51 -9.37 -7.65
C GLU A 302 -2.81 -8.55 -7.58
N ASP A 303 -3.17 -8.05 -6.39
CA ASP A 303 -4.34 -7.17 -6.25
C ASP A 303 -4.07 -5.79 -6.85
N ARG A 304 -4.84 -5.47 -7.89
CA ARG A 304 -4.79 -4.20 -8.61
C ARG A 304 -5.94 -3.26 -8.28
N ASN A 305 -6.91 -3.76 -7.52
CA ASN A 305 -8.05 -3.00 -7.04
C ASN A 305 -7.73 -2.40 -5.66
N VAL A 306 -7.58 -3.24 -4.65
CA VAL A 306 -7.06 -2.80 -3.35
C VAL A 306 -5.58 -3.10 -3.30
N ILE A 307 -4.77 -2.05 -3.32
CA ILE A 307 -3.32 -2.24 -3.32
C ILE A 307 -2.87 -2.88 -2.00
N ARG A 308 -1.82 -3.64 -2.09
CA ARG A 308 -1.25 -4.42 -0.97
C ARG A 308 -0.83 -3.59 0.24
N TRP A 309 -0.72 -2.27 0.12
CA TRP A 309 -0.48 -1.35 1.24
C TRP A 309 -1.54 -1.46 2.34
N GLY A 310 -2.80 -1.75 1.98
CA GLY A 310 -3.86 -1.98 2.96
C GLY A 310 -3.60 -3.18 3.87
N SER A 311 -2.77 -4.14 3.42
CA SER A 311 -2.36 -5.29 4.22
C SER A 311 -0.98 -5.07 4.85
N THR A 312 0.05 -4.79 4.05
CA THR A 312 1.43 -4.69 4.53
C THR A 312 1.65 -3.52 5.50
N ARG A 313 1.11 -2.34 5.18
CA ARG A 313 1.33 -1.14 5.99
C ARG A 313 0.45 -1.07 7.24
N PHE A 314 -0.72 -1.72 7.23
CA PHE A 314 -1.49 -1.87 8.46
C PHE A 314 -0.79 -2.82 9.44
N TYR A 315 -0.23 -3.94 8.92
CA TYR A 315 0.61 -4.83 9.72
C TYR A 315 1.84 -4.12 10.28
N GLU A 316 2.57 -3.35 9.45
CA GLU A 316 3.72 -2.56 9.90
C GLU A 316 3.35 -1.56 11.00
N ALA A 317 2.21 -0.88 10.87
CA ALA A 317 1.74 0.06 11.88
C ALA A 317 1.46 -0.63 13.23
N LEU A 318 0.90 -1.83 13.23
CA LEU A 318 0.74 -2.66 14.43
C LEU A 318 2.10 -3.12 14.99
N ASP A 319 3.06 -3.46 14.11
CA ASP A 319 4.40 -3.87 14.51
C ASP A 319 5.19 -2.73 15.16
N ASP A 320 5.08 -1.53 14.61
CA ASP A 320 5.74 -0.30 15.11
C ASP A 320 5.34 0.05 16.56
N ILE A 321 4.09 -0.25 16.94
CA ILE A 321 3.63 -0.05 18.34
C ILE A 321 3.90 -1.26 19.24
N GLY A 322 4.46 -2.34 18.69
CA GLY A 322 4.74 -3.58 19.42
C GLY A 322 3.50 -4.40 19.76
N TYR A 323 2.48 -4.36 18.90
CA TYR A 323 1.27 -5.17 19.05
C TYR A 323 1.57 -6.64 18.74
N ASP A 324 1.34 -7.55 19.69
CA ASP A 324 1.76 -8.96 19.55
C ASP A 324 0.69 -9.84 18.87
N GLU A 325 -0.61 -9.48 18.97
CA GLU A 325 -1.72 -10.30 18.47
C GLU A 325 -2.05 -9.98 17.01
N LYS A 326 -1.05 -10.08 16.15
CA LYS A 326 -1.17 -9.79 14.72
C LYS A 326 -0.56 -10.88 13.85
N ARG A 327 -1.12 -11.06 12.65
CA ARG A 327 -0.61 -11.98 11.63
C ARG A 327 -0.83 -11.41 10.24
N LEU A 328 0.13 -11.60 9.33
CA LEU A 328 0.05 -11.21 7.93
C LEU A 328 0.15 -12.45 7.04
N ILE A 329 -0.81 -12.64 6.16
CA ILE A 329 -0.84 -13.70 5.15
C ILE A 329 -0.94 -13.04 3.78
N MET A 330 0.10 -13.20 2.96
CA MET A 330 0.16 -12.62 1.62
C MET A 330 0.44 -13.71 0.60
N GLY A 331 -0.35 -13.77 -0.47
CA GLY A 331 -0.19 -14.82 -1.46
C GLY A 331 -0.26 -14.37 -2.91
N ASP A 332 0.00 -15.32 -3.81
CA ASP A 332 -0.04 -15.13 -5.26
C ASP A 332 -1.49 -15.14 -5.80
N TRP A 333 -2.26 -14.16 -5.36
CA TRP A 333 -3.63 -13.92 -5.86
C TRP A 333 -3.90 -12.43 -6.04
N GLY A 334 -4.95 -12.15 -6.81
CA GLY A 334 -5.45 -10.79 -7.04
C GLY A 334 -6.48 -10.37 -5.99
N HIS A 335 -7.49 -9.60 -6.42
CA HIS A 335 -8.58 -9.15 -5.55
C HIS A 335 -9.55 -10.29 -5.22
N SER A 336 -9.14 -11.18 -4.34
CA SER A 336 -9.91 -12.35 -3.90
C SER A 336 -9.53 -12.75 -2.48
N THR A 337 -10.37 -13.57 -1.85
CA THR A 337 -10.03 -14.22 -0.57
C THR A 337 -8.82 -15.13 -0.73
N PRO A 338 -8.14 -15.47 0.38
CA PRO A 338 -6.96 -16.32 0.35
C PRO A 338 -7.18 -17.64 -0.39
N GLN A 339 -6.15 -18.09 -1.08
CA GLN A 339 -6.19 -19.31 -1.89
C GLN A 339 -5.27 -20.42 -1.38
N TYR A 340 -4.71 -20.26 -0.20
CA TYR A 340 -4.01 -21.36 0.44
C TYR A 340 -4.99 -22.46 0.86
N PRO A 341 -4.63 -23.73 0.71
CA PRO A 341 -5.51 -24.85 1.11
C PRO A 341 -5.90 -24.83 2.59
N ASP A 342 -5.07 -24.24 3.44
CA ASP A 342 -5.21 -24.15 4.89
C ASP A 342 -5.76 -22.80 5.39
N SER A 343 -6.09 -21.84 4.51
CA SER A 343 -6.57 -20.51 4.93
C SER A 343 -7.78 -20.61 5.86
N ARG A 344 -8.77 -21.42 5.50
CA ARG A 344 -9.98 -21.60 6.32
C ARG A 344 -9.68 -22.25 7.68
N ASP A 345 -8.69 -23.13 7.74
CA ASP A 345 -8.27 -23.76 8.99
C ASP A 345 -7.52 -22.77 9.89
N LEU A 346 -6.77 -21.82 9.31
CA LEU A 346 -6.11 -20.73 10.06
C LEU A 346 -7.13 -19.72 10.61
N GLU A 347 -8.11 -19.30 9.79
CA GLU A 347 -9.22 -18.44 10.24
C GLU A 347 -10.01 -19.10 11.37
N HIS A 348 -10.25 -20.39 11.25
CA HIS A 348 -10.95 -21.16 12.27
C HIS A 348 -10.14 -21.26 13.56
N ALA A 349 -8.84 -21.58 13.49
CA ALA A 349 -7.96 -21.61 14.64
C ALA A 349 -7.91 -20.26 15.39
N LEU A 350 -7.95 -19.14 14.64
CA LEU A 350 -8.05 -17.81 15.24
C LEU A 350 -9.34 -17.66 16.04
N TYR A 351 -10.49 -18.02 15.45
CA TYR A 351 -11.77 -17.86 16.12
C TYR A 351 -11.94 -18.85 17.28
N ASP A 352 -11.48 -20.09 17.16
CA ASP A 352 -11.47 -21.02 18.29
C ASP A 352 -10.65 -20.47 19.47
N GLY A 353 -9.54 -19.81 19.17
CA GLY A 353 -8.66 -19.21 20.21
C GLY A 353 -9.22 -17.98 20.92
N TYR A 354 -9.94 -17.13 20.18
CA TYR A 354 -10.35 -15.81 20.71
C TYR A 354 -11.85 -15.71 20.99
N LEU A 355 -12.69 -16.45 20.28
CA LEU A 355 -14.14 -16.33 20.43
C LEU A 355 -14.76 -17.40 21.33
N LEU A 356 -14.09 -18.56 21.53
CA LEU A 356 -14.59 -19.64 22.35
C LEU A 356 -13.87 -19.66 23.69
N ASP A 357 -14.64 -19.70 24.78
CA ASP A 357 -14.11 -19.99 26.10
C ASP A 357 -13.85 -21.50 26.21
N GLY A 358 -12.64 -21.92 26.54
CA GLY A 358 -12.21 -23.32 26.63
C GLY A 358 -12.98 -24.21 27.63
N ASP A 359 -13.94 -23.65 28.36
CA ASP A 359 -14.81 -24.34 29.33
C ASP A 359 -16.20 -24.67 28.76
N GLU A 360 -16.51 -24.31 27.48
CA GLU A 360 -17.80 -24.61 26.87
C GLU A 360 -18.03 -26.12 26.75
N ALA A 361 -19.05 -26.60 27.46
CA ALA A 361 -19.32 -28.05 27.63
C ALA A 361 -19.70 -28.78 26.32
N TRP A 362 -19.95 -28.05 25.24
CA TRP A 362 -20.25 -28.58 23.92
C TRP A 362 -19.03 -28.62 22.98
N LEU A 363 -17.90 -27.99 23.39
CA LEU A 363 -16.64 -28.06 22.70
C LEU A 363 -15.93 -29.39 23.07
N ASP A 364 -15.75 -30.27 22.13
CA ASP A 364 -14.94 -31.50 22.31
C ASP A 364 -13.51 -31.19 21.77
N VAL A 365 -12.87 -30.19 22.37
CA VAL A 365 -11.53 -29.74 21.96
C VAL A 365 -10.60 -29.80 23.17
N ASP A 366 -9.57 -30.59 23.06
CA ASP A 366 -8.53 -30.72 24.11
C ASP A 366 -7.65 -29.47 24.21
N ASP A 367 -7.67 -28.55 23.22
CA ASP A 367 -6.87 -27.34 23.19
C ASP A 367 -7.50 -26.32 22.22
N THR A 368 -8.06 -25.26 22.73
CA THR A 368 -8.59 -24.16 21.91
C THR A 368 -7.44 -23.29 21.41
N GLY A 369 -7.33 -23.18 20.18
CA GLY A 369 -6.42 -22.61 19.20
C GLY A 369 -5.57 -21.36 19.47
N THR A 370 -5.18 -21.07 20.70
CA THR A 370 -4.22 -19.96 20.96
C THR A 370 -2.89 -20.15 20.23
N GLY A 371 -2.57 -21.36 19.80
CA GLY A 371 -1.33 -21.69 19.11
C GLY A 371 -1.14 -21.06 17.73
N ILE A 372 -2.18 -20.43 17.14
CA ILE A 372 -1.99 -19.74 15.86
C ILE A 372 -1.07 -18.52 15.98
N MET A 373 -1.08 -17.83 17.12
CA MET A 373 -0.20 -16.68 17.35
C MET A 373 1.22 -17.10 17.77
N ASP A 374 1.44 -18.40 18.06
CA ASP A 374 2.78 -18.98 18.27
C ASP A 374 3.50 -19.31 16.95
N LEU A 375 2.80 -19.29 15.82
CA LEU A 375 3.42 -19.42 14.50
C LEU A 375 4.14 -18.13 14.11
N PRO A 376 5.16 -18.19 13.23
CA PRO A 376 5.76 -16.99 12.67
C PRO A 376 4.70 -16.01 12.16
N ALA A 377 4.79 -14.74 12.56
CA ALA A 377 3.71 -13.77 12.36
C ALA A 377 3.42 -13.41 10.89
N VAL A 378 4.32 -13.78 9.98
CA VAL A 378 4.24 -13.43 8.54
C VAL A 378 4.36 -14.69 7.68
N ASP A 379 3.40 -14.88 6.79
CA ASP A 379 3.34 -15.99 5.84
C ASP A 379 3.16 -15.42 4.42
N VAL A 380 4.16 -15.58 3.55
CA VAL A 380 4.18 -14.94 2.23
C VAL A 380 4.56 -15.91 1.12
N GLU A 381 3.87 -15.79 -0.02
CA GLU A 381 4.16 -16.43 -1.28
C GLU A 381 3.98 -15.43 -2.43
N SER A 382 4.72 -15.55 -3.52
CA SER A 382 4.45 -14.79 -4.74
C SER A 382 4.69 -15.67 -5.96
N ALA A 383 4.33 -15.18 -7.16
CA ALA A 383 4.53 -15.89 -8.42
C ALA A 383 5.99 -16.32 -8.67
N SER A 384 6.95 -15.66 -8.02
CA SER A 384 8.39 -15.94 -8.16
C SER A 384 9.02 -16.53 -6.90
N THR A 385 8.30 -16.56 -5.77
CA THR A 385 8.87 -16.94 -4.47
C THR A 385 7.94 -17.97 -3.80
N PRO A 386 8.40 -19.18 -3.47
CA PRO A 386 7.64 -20.17 -2.72
C PRO A 386 7.16 -19.62 -1.37
N ARG A 387 6.09 -20.19 -0.82
CA ARG A 387 5.57 -19.85 0.50
C ARG A 387 6.66 -19.96 1.57
N GLN A 388 6.83 -18.89 2.34
CA GLN A 388 7.82 -18.75 3.40
C GLN A 388 7.21 -18.08 4.61
N GLN A 389 7.76 -18.36 5.78
CA GLN A 389 7.33 -17.77 7.04
C GLN A 389 8.45 -16.94 7.67
N PHE A 390 8.09 -15.80 8.26
CA PHE A 390 8.98 -14.86 8.91
C PHE A 390 8.37 -14.37 10.22
N GLU A 391 9.21 -13.90 11.12
CA GLU A 391 8.77 -13.32 12.40
C GLU A 391 8.17 -11.91 12.22
N THR A 392 8.57 -11.18 11.19
CA THR A 392 8.14 -9.79 10.93
C THR A 392 8.09 -9.49 9.43
N TRP A 393 7.40 -8.41 9.06
CA TRP A 393 7.41 -7.83 7.73
C TRP A 393 7.94 -6.38 7.80
N PRO A 394 8.88 -5.93 6.94
CA PRO A 394 9.69 -6.77 6.03
C PRO A 394 10.47 -7.87 6.75
N PRO A 395 10.87 -8.96 6.04
CA PRO A 395 11.61 -10.05 6.66
C PRO A 395 12.86 -9.59 7.39
N GLY A 396 13.09 -10.11 8.60
CA GLY A 396 14.29 -9.79 9.36
C GLY A 396 15.56 -10.14 8.58
N GLY A 397 16.50 -9.18 8.48
CA GLY A 397 17.72 -9.31 7.66
C GLY A 397 17.55 -8.78 6.23
N ALA A 398 16.40 -8.18 5.89
CA ALA A 398 16.31 -7.33 4.71
C ALA A 398 17.18 -6.08 4.94
N GLU A 399 18.01 -5.75 3.96
CA GLU A 399 18.85 -4.54 3.96
C GLU A 399 18.36 -3.60 2.86
N GLU A 400 18.40 -2.30 3.09
CA GLU A 400 18.10 -1.34 2.03
C GLU A 400 19.21 -1.41 0.98
N LEU A 401 18.83 -1.75 -0.25
CA LEU A 401 19.69 -1.70 -1.42
C LEU A 401 19.35 -0.45 -2.23
N ALA A 402 20.38 0.26 -2.68
CA ALA A 402 20.24 1.48 -3.49
C ALA A 402 20.96 1.31 -4.81
N LEU A 403 20.22 1.35 -5.92
CA LEU A 403 20.76 1.23 -7.27
C LEU A 403 20.65 2.58 -7.99
N PRO A 404 21.76 3.26 -8.32
CA PRO A 404 21.73 4.49 -9.09
C PRO A 404 21.20 4.24 -10.50
N LEU A 405 20.41 5.19 -11.00
CA LEU A 405 19.91 5.20 -12.37
C LEU A 405 20.98 5.81 -13.28
N VAL A 406 21.58 4.99 -14.13
CA VAL A 406 22.73 5.39 -14.96
C VAL A 406 22.44 5.09 -16.44
N ARG A 407 23.25 5.67 -17.31
CA ARG A 407 23.17 5.45 -18.75
C ARG A 407 24.30 4.53 -19.20
N SER A 408 23.98 3.47 -19.92
CA SER A 408 24.98 2.67 -20.59
C SER A 408 25.40 3.29 -21.93
N ASP A 409 26.58 2.90 -22.44
CA ASP A 409 27.09 3.32 -23.76
C ASP A 409 26.21 2.86 -24.96
N ALA A 410 25.14 2.12 -24.73
CA ALA A 410 24.34 1.42 -25.74
C ALA A 410 22.92 1.99 -25.94
N ASP A 411 22.63 3.24 -25.62
CA ASP A 411 21.28 3.86 -25.67
C ASP A 411 20.23 3.20 -24.75
N GLU A 412 20.62 2.27 -23.90
CA GLU A 412 19.78 1.63 -22.88
C GLU A 412 20.21 2.17 -21.53
N GLY A 413 19.23 2.51 -20.65
CA GLY A 413 19.50 2.85 -19.27
C GLY A 413 19.96 1.60 -18.50
N GLU A 414 20.85 1.74 -17.54
CA GLU A 414 21.23 0.66 -16.62
C GLU A 414 20.88 1.03 -15.19
N LEU A 415 20.47 0.05 -14.42
CA LEU A 415 20.51 0.08 -12.97
C LEU A 415 21.88 -0.43 -12.56
N GLY A 416 22.68 0.40 -11.90
CA GLY A 416 24.00 -0.01 -11.48
C GLY A 416 25.10 0.99 -11.78
N LEU A 417 26.27 0.69 -11.33
CA LEU A 417 27.45 1.49 -11.18
C LEU A 417 27.84 2.27 -12.44
N VAL A 418 27.48 3.49 -12.66
CA VAL A 418 28.16 4.47 -13.50
C VAL A 418 27.33 5.16 -14.58
N GLY A 419 27.36 6.42 -14.53
CA GLY A 419 27.02 7.34 -15.61
C GLY A 419 26.32 8.56 -15.06
N THR A 420 26.88 9.71 -15.29
CA THR A 420 26.26 10.98 -15.01
C THR A 420 25.67 11.51 -16.31
N GLY A 421 24.72 12.40 -16.22
CA GLY A 421 24.09 13.02 -17.38
C GLY A 421 22.62 13.26 -17.14
N VAL A 422 21.93 13.60 -18.20
CA VAL A 422 20.48 13.85 -18.18
C VAL A 422 19.81 12.97 -19.23
N ALA A 423 18.78 12.23 -18.81
CA ALA A 423 17.88 11.56 -19.72
C ALA A 423 16.55 12.33 -19.77
N ALA A 424 15.88 12.34 -20.92
CA ALA A 424 14.65 13.11 -21.10
C ALA A 424 13.56 12.29 -21.77
N TRP A 425 12.31 12.59 -21.42
CA TRP A 425 11.12 12.05 -22.05
C TRP A 425 9.99 13.07 -22.12
N GLU A 426 8.99 12.82 -22.91
CA GLU A 426 7.86 13.71 -23.13
C GLU A 426 6.57 13.15 -22.51
N ASP A 427 5.91 13.96 -21.68
CA ASP A 427 4.53 13.74 -21.27
C ASP A 427 3.61 14.29 -22.35
N ARG A 428 2.86 13.42 -23.02
CA ARG A 428 1.96 13.81 -24.12
C ARG A 428 0.89 12.77 -24.38
N SER A 429 -0.24 13.23 -24.88
CA SER A 429 -1.33 12.38 -25.36
C SER A 429 -1.00 11.66 -26.68
N PRO A 430 -1.42 10.39 -26.95
CA PRO A 430 -2.12 9.52 -25.99
C PRO A 430 -1.21 9.01 -24.88
N PRO A 431 -1.78 8.63 -23.71
CA PRO A 431 -0.99 8.04 -22.63
C PRO A 431 -0.33 6.73 -23.07
N ALA A 432 0.75 6.34 -22.40
CA ALA A 432 1.37 5.04 -22.58
C ALA A 432 0.76 4.02 -21.62
N ASP A 433 0.75 2.74 -21.99
CA ASP A 433 0.42 1.61 -21.14
C ASP A 433 1.62 0.67 -20.97
N GLU A 434 1.49 -0.38 -20.17
CA GLU A 434 2.60 -1.33 -19.97
C GLU A 434 2.95 -2.09 -21.23
N ALA A 435 2.00 -2.34 -22.13
CA ALA A 435 2.29 -2.95 -23.42
C ALA A 435 3.18 -2.05 -24.30
N ASP A 436 2.98 -0.72 -24.23
CA ASP A 436 3.85 0.25 -24.91
C ASP A 436 5.26 0.25 -24.33
N PHE A 437 5.41 0.21 -22.99
CA PHE A 437 6.72 0.20 -22.32
C PHE A 437 7.56 -1.02 -22.71
N PHE A 438 6.92 -2.17 -22.88
CA PHE A 438 7.60 -3.44 -23.11
C PHE A 438 7.56 -3.91 -24.58
N ALA A 439 6.98 -3.12 -25.51
CA ALA A 439 6.93 -3.45 -26.91
C ALA A 439 8.34 -3.53 -27.56
N GLU A 440 9.23 -2.65 -27.10
CA GLU A 440 10.64 -2.61 -27.56
C GLU A 440 11.55 -2.58 -26.31
N ARG A 441 12.78 -3.03 -26.46
CA ARG A 441 13.77 -2.95 -25.39
C ARG A 441 14.42 -1.56 -25.41
N GLY A 442 14.55 -0.95 -24.22
CA GLY A 442 15.19 0.34 -24.02
C GLY A 442 14.22 1.52 -23.91
N SER A 443 14.75 2.69 -23.63
CA SER A 443 13.99 3.92 -23.45
C SER A 443 13.32 4.41 -24.72
N GLY A 444 12.10 4.91 -24.57
CA GLY A 444 11.33 5.54 -25.68
C GLY A 444 11.25 7.06 -25.53
N ASP A 445 10.49 7.70 -26.44
CA ASP A 445 10.24 9.15 -26.36
C ASP A 445 9.38 9.55 -25.13
N ARG A 446 8.60 8.61 -24.57
CA ARG A 446 7.62 8.86 -23.49
C ARG A 446 7.98 8.21 -22.16
N TYR A 447 9.06 7.46 -22.10
CA TYR A 447 9.52 6.78 -20.89
C TYR A 447 11.01 6.51 -20.93
N LEU A 448 11.59 6.32 -19.77
CA LEU A 448 12.95 5.84 -19.59
C LEU A 448 12.91 4.42 -19.04
N MET A 449 13.83 3.58 -19.49
CA MET A 449 13.96 2.20 -19.03
C MET A 449 15.39 1.96 -18.53
N PHE A 450 15.49 1.36 -17.35
CA PHE A 450 16.74 1.00 -16.71
C PHE A 450 16.71 -0.50 -16.38
N GLU A 451 17.81 -1.19 -16.57
CA GLU A 451 17.94 -2.61 -16.24
C GLU A 451 19.30 -2.87 -15.58
N THR A 452 19.34 -3.77 -14.59
CA THR A 452 20.61 -4.28 -14.07
C THR A 452 21.36 -5.05 -15.17
N PRO A 453 22.67 -5.26 -15.05
CA PRO A 453 23.31 -6.39 -15.72
C PRO A 453 22.55 -7.69 -15.43
N THR A 454 22.78 -8.71 -16.25
CA THR A 454 22.24 -10.05 -15.95
C THR A 454 22.74 -10.49 -14.58
N LEU A 455 21.82 -10.87 -13.70
CA LEU A 455 22.16 -11.31 -12.36
C LEU A 455 22.84 -12.67 -12.36
N ASP A 456 23.89 -12.81 -11.58
CA ASP A 456 24.59 -14.09 -11.40
C ASP A 456 23.86 -14.98 -10.39
N ASP A 457 23.20 -14.40 -9.41
CA ASP A 457 22.42 -15.06 -8.35
C ASP A 457 21.00 -14.46 -8.24
N ASP A 458 20.09 -15.13 -7.53
CA ASP A 458 18.74 -14.63 -7.30
C ASP A 458 18.78 -13.36 -6.42
N LEU A 459 18.04 -12.33 -6.82
CA LEU A 459 17.86 -11.11 -6.05
C LEU A 459 16.41 -11.02 -5.57
N ARG A 460 16.21 -11.05 -4.27
CA ARG A 460 14.89 -10.88 -3.68
C ARG A 460 14.63 -9.44 -3.29
N VAL A 461 13.54 -8.87 -3.81
CA VAL A 461 12.94 -7.61 -3.38
C VAL A 461 11.83 -7.97 -2.40
N SER A 462 11.94 -7.59 -1.12
CA SER A 462 10.99 -8.02 -0.10
C SER A 462 10.77 -6.93 0.95
N GLY A 463 9.80 -6.08 0.73
CA GLY A 463 9.49 -4.92 1.55
C GLY A 463 9.18 -3.68 0.72
N ARG A 464 9.58 -2.53 1.23
CA ARG A 464 9.35 -1.22 0.61
C ARG A 464 10.21 -1.00 -0.63
N VAL A 465 9.67 -0.26 -1.56
CA VAL A 465 10.36 0.16 -2.78
C VAL A 465 10.18 1.67 -2.96
N THR A 466 11.24 2.37 -3.34
CA THR A 466 11.21 3.80 -3.65
C THR A 466 12.05 4.12 -4.87
N ALA A 467 11.50 4.83 -5.84
CA ALA A 467 12.29 5.48 -6.88
C ALA A 467 12.48 6.95 -6.46
N ASP A 468 13.68 7.26 -5.97
CA ASP A 468 14.08 8.61 -5.57
C ASP A 468 14.66 9.36 -6.78
N LEU A 469 13.84 10.19 -7.40
CA LEU A 469 14.14 10.84 -8.66
C LEU A 469 14.62 12.28 -8.44
N LEU A 470 15.80 12.64 -8.91
CA LEU A 470 16.18 14.03 -9.10
C LEU A 470 15.77 14.42 -10.51
N ALA A 471 14.68 15.16 -10.62
CA ALA A 471 14.00 15.44 -11.87
C ALA A 471 13.84 16.94 -12.13
N ALA A 472 13.66 17.30 -13.40
CA ALA A 472 13.25 18.63 -13.83
C ALA A 472 12.13 18.50 -14.87
N SER A 473 11.21 19.46 -14.89
CA SER A 473 10.10 19.47 -15.83
C SER A 473 9.81 20.88 -16.34
N THR A 474 9.26 20.96 -17.54
CA THR A 474 8.81 22.25 -18.12
C THR A 474 7.43 22.69 -17.63
N GLY A 475 6.75 21.88 -16.85
CA GLY A 475 5.40 22.13 -16.29
C GLY A 475 5.03 21.10 -15.25
N ASP A 476 3.79 21.16 -14.78
CA ASP A 476 3.23 20.11 -13.92
C ASP A 476 3.28 18.77 -14.65
N THR A 477 3.65 17.73 -13.94
CA THR A 477 3.77 16.39 -14.50
C THR A 477 3.59 15.34 -13.40
N TRP A 478 3.41 14.09 -13.82
CA TRP A 478 3.46 12.95 -12.93
C TRP A 478 4.75 12.16 -13.16
N TYR A 479 5.19 11.48 -12.12
CA TYR A 479 6.26 10.50 -12.21
C TYR A 479 5.70 9.15 -11.85
N VAL A 480 5.79 8.22 -12.78
CA VAL A 480 5.33 6.84 -12.65
C VAL A 480 6.54 5.93 -12.65
N ALA A 481 6.59 4.99 -11.71
CA ALA A 481 7.63 3.97 -11.62
C ALA A 481 7.00 2.58 -11.73
N VAL A 482 7.56 1.73 -12.60
CA VAL A 482 7.15 0.32 -12.77
C VAL A 482 8.38 -0.57 -12.64
N LEU A 483 8.41 -1.42 -11.61
CA LEU A 483 9.45 -2.44 -11.46
C LEU A 483 9.03 -3.71 -12.18
N TYR A 484 10.00 -4.37 -12.80
CA TYR A 484 9.79 -5.60 -13.53
C TYR A 484 11.01 -6.54 -13.50
N GLU A 485 10.76 -7.80 -13.71
CA GLU A 485 11.77 -8.78 -14.08
C GLU A 485 11.77 -8.97 -15.61
N ARG A 486 12.96 -9.03 -16.19
CA ARG A 486 13.15 -9.51 -17.57
C ARG A 486 13.94 -10.81 -17.56
N ASP A 487 13.31 -11.89 -18.00
CA ASP A 487 13.93 -13.20 -18.07
C ASP A 487 14.95 -13.36 -19.23
N GLU A 488 15.69 -14.47 -19.24
CA GLU A 488 16.69 -14.79 -20.26
C GLU A 488 16.12 -14.82 -21.70
N ASP A 489 14.85 -15.19 -21.84
CA ASP A 489 14.15 -15.27 -23.14
C ASP A 489 13.58 -13.90 -23.57
N GLY A 490 13.68 -12.86 -22.73
CA GLY A 490 13.17 -11.50 -22.96
C GLY A 490 11.73 -11.31 -22.50
N GLY A 491 11.12 -12.28 -21.82
CA GLY A 491 9.82 -12.15 -21.17
C GLY A 491 9.87 -11.11 -20.05
N VAL A 492 8.82 -10.30 -19.91
CA VAL A 492 8.74 -9.25 -18.90
C VAL A 492 7.59 -9.50 -17.95
N ARG A 493 7.85 -9.36 -16.65
CA ARG A 493 6.87 -9.51 -15.56
C ARG A 493 6.93 -8.29 -14.65
N PRO A 494 6.02 -7.30 -14.80
CA PRO A 494 5.92 -6.18 -13.88
C PRO A 494 5.34 -6.64 -12.54
N PHE A 495 5.96 -6.21 -11.41
CA PHE A 495 5.54 -6.65 -10.07
C PHE A 495 5.29 -5.53 -9.07
N ALA A 496 5.80 -4.30 -9.27
CA ALA A 496 5.50 -3.17 -8.41
C ALA A 496 5.30 -1.88 -9.23
N ARG A 497 4.39 -1.02 -8.78
CA ARG A 497 3.99 0.20 -9.49
C ARG A 497 3.67 1.29 -8.50
N GLY A 498 4.00 2.53 -8.86
CA GLY A 498 3.67 3.70 -8.08
C GLY A 498 3.69 4.95 -8.90
N ALA A 499 3.18 6.04 -8.35
CA ALA A 499 3.21 7.34 -9.00
C ALA A 499 3.29 8.48 -7.97
N VAL A 500 3.78 9.64 -8.39
CA VAL A 500 3.69 10.89 -7.65
C VAL A 500 3.43 12.04 -8.60
N ASN A 501 2.52 12.93 -8.23
CA ASN A 501 2.33 14.19 -8.90
C ASN A 501 3.42 15.18 -8.44
N SER A 502 4.12 15.83 -9.36
CA SER A 502 5.18 16.80 -9.06
C SER A 502 4.77 17.90 -8.07
N ARG A 503 3.47 18.21 -8.01
CA ARG A 503 2.91 19.18 -7.05
C ARG A 503 2.86 18.64 -5.62
N PHE A 504 2.88 17.31 -5.43
CA PHE A 504 2.86 16.63 -4.14
C PHE A 504 4.22 16.00 -3.77
N ARG A 505 5.29 16.38 -4.46
CA ARG A 505 6.66 15.86 -4.24
C ARG A 505 7.18 15.99 -2.80
N ASN A 506 6.65 16.96 -2.04
CA ASN A 506 7.04 17.23 -0.64
C ASN A 506 6.02 16.66 0.37
N GLY A 507 5.09 15.81 -0.09
CA GLY A 507 4.08 15.16 0.73
C GLY A 507 2.65 15.48 0.29
N GLU A 508 1.75 14.59 0.61
CA GLU A 508 0.35 14.60 0.14
C GLU A 508 -0.51 15.70 0.78
N GLY A 509 -0.09 16.20 1.94
CA GLY A 509 -0.79 17.29 2.67
C GLY A 509 -0.54 18.69 2.12
N THR A 510 0.38 18.85 1.17
CA THR A 510 0.76 20.18 0.66
C THR A 510 0.93 20.16 -0.84
N GLU A 511 0.09 20.93 -1.53
CA GLU A 511 0.18 21.14 -2.97
C GLU A 511 1.10 22.34 -3.25
N GLU A 512 2.17 22.13 -4.00
CA GLU A 512 3.13 23.18 -4.38
C GLU A 512 3.29 23.28 -5.90
N GLU A 513 3.51 24.48 -6.42
CA GLU A 513 3.84 24.64 -7.86
C GLU A 513 5.10 23.84 -8.21
N THR A 514 5.05 23.19 -9.38
CA THR A 514 6.22 22.48 -9.90
C THR A 514 7.30 23.47 -10.32
N PRO A 515 8.55 23.38 -9.79
CA PRO A 515 9.64 24.20 -10.27
C PRO A 515 9.95 23.90 -11.75
N THR A 516 9.98 24.95 -12.59
CA THR A 516 10.26 24.80 -14.03
C THR A 516 11.66 25.29 -14.42
N ASP A 517 12.42 25.81 -13.48
CA ASP A 517 13.72 26.44 -13.68
C ASP A 517 14.88 25.70 -12.98
N ARG A 518 14.59 24.66 -12.24
CA ARG A 518 15.56 23.86 -11.51
C ARG A 518 15.12 22.42 -11.35
N ALA A 519 16.08 21.53 -11.06
CA ALA A 519 15.78 20.17 -10.65
C ALA A 519 15.24 20.14 -9.20
N TYR A 520 14.44 19.09 -8.91
CA TYR A 520 13.83 18.85 -7.60
C TYR A 520 13.72 17.35 -7.35
N ARG A 521 13.66 16.96 -6.08
CA ARG A 521 13.39 15.56 -5.72
C ARG A 521 11.92 15.23 -5.87
N ALA A 522 11.67 14.03 -6.38
CA ALA A 522 10.35 13.41 -6.45
C ALA A 522 10.49 11.94 -6.05
N GLY A 523 10.02 11.60 -4.87
CA GLY A 523 9.97 10.21 -4.40
C GLY A 523 8.72 9.52 -4.93
N VAL A 524 8.90 8.52 -5.76
CA VAL A 524 7.81 7.62 -6.18
C VAL A 524 7.88 6.40 -5.28
N GLU A 525 6.78 6.08 -4.61
CA GLU A 525 6.65 4.84 -3.83
C GLU A 525 5.85 3.80 -4.62
N PRO A 526 6.51 2.85 -5.30
CA PRO A 526 5.83 1.67 -5.83
C PRO A 526 5.24 0.81 -4.70
N TRP A 527 4.35 -0.09 -5.08
CA TRP A 527 3.79 -1.06 -4.15
C TRP A 527 4.90 -1.87 -3.48
N ASP A 528 4.71 -2.18 -2.21
CA ASP A 528 5.57 -3.12 -1.51
C ASP A 528 5.66 -4.44 -2.29
N ALA A 529 6.79 -5.08 -2.26
CA ALA A 529 7.03 -6.25 -3.08
C ALA A 529 7.52 -7.45 -2.27
N ASN A 530 7.20 -8.63 -2.76
CA ASN A 530 7.87 -9.88 -2.42
C ASN A 530 8.14 -10.63 -3.72
N TRP A 531 9.27 -10.36 -4.34
CA TRP A 531 9.60 -10.86 -5.67
C TRP A 531 11.06 -11.31 -5.76
N SER A 532 11.29 -12.52 -6.23
CA SER A 532 12.63 -13.02 -6.54
C SER A 532 12.91 -12.85 -8.04
N VAL A 533 13.85 -11.98 -8.36
CA VAL A 533 14.41 -11.87 -9.71
C VAL A 533 15.44 -12.97 -9.85
N SER A 534 15.20 -13.91 -10.73
CA SER A 534 16.00 -15.13 -10.86
C SER A 534 17.41 -14.86 -11.43
N ALA A 535 18.39 -15.68 -11.07
CA ALA A 535 19.69 -15.73 -11.73
C ALA A 535 19.51 -15.90 -13.25
N GLY A 536 20.28 -15.17 -14.04
CA GLY A 536 20.12 -15.10 -15.49
C GLY A 536 19.12 -14.03 -15.96
N SER A 537 18.24 -13.54 -15.08
CA SER A 537 17.29 -12.44 -15.33
C SER A 537 17.89 -11.07 -15.03
N ARG A 538 17.11 -10.01 -15.20
CA ARG A 538 17.43 -8.62 -14.88
C ARG A 538 16.32 -8.00 -14.06
N LEU A 539 16.66 -7.21 -13.05
CA LEU A 539 15.75 -6.27 -12.42
C LEU A 539 15.64 -5.03 -13.31
N GLY A 540 14.44 -4.57 -13.58
CA GLY A 540 14.18 -3.40 -14.41
C GLY A 540 13.29 -2.37 -13.74
N LEU A 541 13.46 -1.11 -14.16
CA LEU A 541 12.64 0.04 -13.77
C LEU A 541 12.25 0.83 -15.01
N VAL A 542 10.96 1.11 -15.17
CA VAL A 542 10.45 2.13 -16.08
C VAL A 542 10.15 3.39 -15.29
N VAL A 543 10.56 4.56 -15.82
CA VAL A 543 10.15 5.88 -15.35
C VAL A 543 9.41 6.58 -16.49
N ALA A 544 8.17 6.98 -16.24
CA ALA A 544 7.28 7.60 -17.22
C ALA A 544 6.46 8.72 -16.57
N SER A 545 5.60 9.40 -17.36
CA SER A 545 4.65 10.40 -16.83
C SER A 545 3.21 9.87 -16.76
N ASP A 546 2.96 8.71 -17.32
CA ASP A 546 1.65 8.07 -17.29
C ASP A 546 1.78 6.54 -17.32
N ASN A 547 0.68 5.86 -16.99
CA ASN A 547 0.48 4.44 -17.20
C ASN A 547 -1.05 4.21 -17.25
N ASP A 548 -1.63 4.17 -18.44
CA ASP A 548 -3.09 4.12 -18.64
C ASP A 548 -3.74 2.87 -18.01
N ASP A 549 -2.95 1.83 -17.75
CA ASP A 549 -3.40 0.64 -17.02
C ASP A 549 -3.72 0.91 -15.54
N TYR A 550 -3.11 1.93 -14.90
CA TYR A 550 -3.19 2.13 -13.44
C TYR A 550 -3.56 3.53 -12.99
N VAL A 551 -3.15 4.56 -13.70
CA VAL A 551 -3.37 5.95 -13.35
C VAL A 551 -4.09 6.68 -14.46
N ARG A 552 -4.96 7.63 -14.09
CA ARG A 552 -5.63 8.45 -15.11
C ARG A 552 -4.63 9.45 -15.66
N HIS A 553 -4.50 9.46 -16.99
CA HIS A 553 -3.77 10.51 -17.67
C HIS A 553 -4.47 11.87 -17.50
N ASP A 554 -3.70 12.90 -17.16
CA ASP A 554 -4.20 14.28 -17.23
C ASP A 554 -4.02 14.82 -18.64
N PRO A 555 -5.10 14.97 -19.43
CA PRO A 555 -5.00 15.39 -20.83
C PRO A 555 -4.53 16.85 -20.98
N THR A 556 -4.37 17.59 -19.89
CA THR A 556 -3.87 18.97 -19.91
C THR A 556 -2.36 19.05 -19.69
N ASN A 557 -1.71 17.97 -19.27
CA ASN A 557 -0.27 17.90 -19.12
C ASN A 557 0.40 17.66 -20.48
N GLU A 558 1.25 18.59 -20.85
CA GLU A 558 2.20 18.44 -21.94
C GLU A 558 3.54 19.02 -21.43
N SER A 559 4.43 18.18 -20.97
CA SER A 559 5.71 18.59 -20.42
C SER A 559 6.87 17.79 -21.03
N THR A 560 8.04 18.42 -21.02
CA THR A 560 9.31 17.71 -21.22
C THR A 560 9.95 17.50 -19.88
N ASN A 561 10.19 16.25 -19.54
CA ASN A 561 10.75 15.82 -18.29
C ASN A 561 12.19 15.39 -18.47
N GLN A 562 12.99 15.62 -17.45
CA GLN A 562 14.39 15.25 -17.41
C GLN A 562 14.69 14.55 -16.08
N LEU A 563 15.54 13.55 -16.11
CA LEU A 563 16.05 12.84 -14.96
C LEU A 563 17.56 13.06 -14.89
N VAL A 564 18.05 13.47 -13.73
CA VAL A 564 19.48 13.59 -13.47
C VAL A 564 19.99 12.20 -13.09
N LEU A 565 20.80 11.63 -13.96
CA LEU A 565 21.35 10.29 -13.81
C LEU A 565 22.48 10.29 -12.78
N GLY A 566 22.60 9.17 -12.04
CA GLY A 566 23.56 9.04 -10.93
C GLY A 566 23.05 9.61 -9.60
N ASP A 567 22.30 10.72 -9.65
CA ASP A 567 21.65 11.31 -8.47
C ASP A 567 20.22 10.79 -8.25
N SER A 568 19.68 10.03 -9.19
CA SER A 568 18.40 9.34 -9.06
C SER A 568 18.66 7.87 -8.76
N MET A 569 17.88 7.31 -7.84
CA MET A 569 18.11 5.95 -7.31
C MET A 569 16.84 5.13 -7.25
N LEU A 570 16.96 3.83 -7.45
CA LEU A 570 15.98 2.83 -7.02
C LEU A 570 16.44 2.27 -5.68
N ARG A 571 15.61 2.42 -4.63
CA ARG A 571 15.85 1.85 -3.29
C ARG A 571 14.80 0.79 -3.01
N PHE A 572 15.20 -0.29 -2.37
CA PHE A 572 14.28 -1.34 -1.94
C PHE A 572 14.87 -2.17 -0.80
N ASP A 573 14.02 -2.78 -0.02
CA ASP A 573 14.42 -3.77 0.96
C ASP A 573 14.71 -5.09 0.23
N GLY A 574 15.90 -5.62 0.41
CA GLY A 574 16.36 -6.84 -0.23
C GLY A 574 16.82 -7.87 0.76
N VAL A 575 16.50 -9.16 0.49
CA VAL A 575 17.12 -10.29 1.19
C VAL A 575 18.09 -10.95 0.23
N ALA A 576 19.37 -10.82 0.53
CA ALA A 576 20.43 -11.45 -0.23
C ALA A 576 20.76 -12.82 0.38
N ASP A 577 19.97 -13.87 0.06
CA ASP A 577 20.42 -15.24 0.28
C ASP A 577 21.50 -15.59 -0.76
N GLY A 578 22.77 -15.27 -0.41
CA GLY A 578 23.94 -15.64 -1.22
C GLY A 578 24.23 -14.75 -2.42
N VAL A 579 23.52 -13.63 -2.58
CA VAL A 579 24.02 -12.54 -3.43
C VAL A 579 25.18 -11.91 -2.67
N ASP A 580 26.36 -12.41 -2.94
CA ASP A 580 27.51 -11.56 -2.83
C ASP A 580 27.19 -10.37 -3.76
N ALA A 581 26.83 -9.23 -3.17
CA ALA A 581 26.63 -7.97 -3.90
C ALA A 581 27.95 -7.50 -4.54
N THR A 582 28.82 -8.43 -4.90
CA THR A 582 30.16 -8.26 -5.46
C THR A 582 30.17 -7.71 -6.88
N GLY A 583 29.00 -7.41 -7.45
CA GLY A 583 28.91 -6.46 -8.57
C GLY A 583 28.75 -5.01 -8.10
N PHE A 584 28.36 -4.79 -6.84
CA PHE A 584 28.21 -3.47 -6.24
C PHE A 584 29.12 -3.41 -5.01
N PRO A 585 30.16 -2.57 -4.99
CA PRO A 585 30.92 -2.39 -3.77
C PRO A 585 29.95 -1.92 -2.68
N ASP A 586 29.97 -2.63 -1.56
CA ASP A 586 29.26 -2.23 -0.35
C ASP A 586 29.96 -0.99 0.22
N VAL A 587 29.58 0.17 -0.32
CA VAL A 587 30.12 1.48 0.07
C VAL A 587 28.96 2.40 0.43
N SER A 588 28.89 2.75 1.69
CA SER A 588 28.05 3.87 2.13
C SER A 588 28.93 5.01 2.58
N LEU A 589 28.62 6.22 2.13
CA LEU A 589 29.30 7.43 2.52
C LEU A 589 28.36 8.29 3.38
N SER A 590 28.90 8.92 4.42
CA SER A 590 28.25 10.04 5.09
C SER A 590 28.94 11.35 4.74
N HIS A 591 28.20 12.46 4.81
CA HIS A 591 28.66 13.78 4.43
C HIS A 591 28.29 14.80 5.52
N GLU A 592 29.29 15.48 6.08
CA GLU A 592 29.08 16.45 7.14
C GLU A 592 29.82 17.77 6.85
N THR A 593 29.29 18.86 7.37
CA THR A 593 29.92 20.18 7.30
C THR A 593 30.06 20.80 8.68
N SER A 594 31.07 21.70 8.82
CA SER A 594 31.34 22.35 10.11
C SER A 594 30.22 23.28 10.61
N ALA A 595 29.31 23.70 9.76
CA ALA A 595 28.13 24.51 10.07
C ALA A 595 27.07 24.37 8.99
N SER A 596 25.81 24.69 9.30
CA SER A 596 24.70 24.74 8.34
C SER A 596 24.50 26.11 7.68
N ALA A 597 25.26 27.14 8.09
CA ALA A 597 25.18 28.48 7.53
C ALA A 597 26.57 29.17 7.52
N TYR A 598 26.86 29.86 6.44
CA TYR A 598 28.12 30.55 6.20
C TYR A 598 27.85 31.97 5.72
N THR A 599 28.84 32.84 5.82
CA THR A 599 28.83 34.14 5.14
C THR A 599 29.82 34.11 3.97
N GLY A 600 29.63 34.96 2.95
CA GLY A 600 30.53 35.02 1.80
C GLY A 600 32.00 35.12 2.20
N GLY A 601 32.86 34.36 1.55
CA GLY A 601 34.28 34.23 1.87
C GLY A 601 34.61 33.42 3.13
N GLN A 602 33.61 32.85 3.81
CA GLN A 602 33.85 31.98 4.97
C GLN A 602 34.17 30.56 4.49
N THR A 603 35.13 29.93 5.16
CA THR A 603 35.54 28.56 4.85
C THR A 603 34.68 27.54 5.58
N ALA A 604 34.07 26.59 4.84
CA ALA A 604 33.47 25.37 5.34
C ALA A 604 34.53 24.28 5.43
N ARG A 605 34.50 23.50 6.51
CA ARG A 605 35.17 22.21 6.57
C ARG A 605 34.12 21.15 6.20
N VAL A 606 34.43 20.38 5.20
CA VAL A 606 33.60 19.29 4.71
C VAL A 606 34.29 17.96 4.98
N GLU A 607 33.54 17.01 5.51
CA GLU A 607 34.00 15.66 5.85
C GLU A 607 33.15 14.63 5.11
N VAL A 608 33.81 13.73 4.39
CA VAL A 608 33.17 12.56 3.76
C VAL A 608 33.74 11.33 4.40
N THR A 609 32.90 10.51 5.00
CA THR A 609 33.31 9.30 5.72
C THR A 609 32.79 8.06 4.99
N ALA A 610 33.64 7.08 4.76
CA ALA A 610 33.24 5.76 4.30
C ALA A 610 32.73 4.97 5.52
N GLU A 611 31.41 4.99 5.75
CA GLU A 611 30.76 4.27 6.88
C GLU A 611 30.87 2.76 6.71
N THR A 612 30.68 2.26 5.48
CA THR A 612 30.98 0.91 5.06
C THR A 612 31.78 0.94 3.77
N ALA A 613 32.73 0.05 3.62
CA ALA A 613 33.48 -0.16 2.39
C ALA A 613 34.06 -1.56 2.37
N SER A 614 33.61 -2.40 1.44
CA SER A 614 34.12 -3.76 1.26
C SER A 614 35.57 -3.82 0.77
N SER A 615 36.09 -2.70 0.26
CA SER A 615 37.48 -2.48 -0.14
C SER A 615 37.82 -0.99 -0.07
N GLU A 616 39.12 -0.66 -0.12
CA GLU A 616 39.56 0.74 -0.29
C GLU A 616 38.90 1.32 -1.56
N THR A 617 38.25 2.48 -1.41
CA THR A 617 37.48 3.12 -2.47
C THR A 617 37.91 4.57 -2.68
N LEU A 618 38.08 4.96 -3.94
CA LEU A 618 38.29 6.37 -4.30
C LEU A 618 37.01 7.16 -4.06
N VAL A 619 37.14 8.38 -3.55
CA VAL A 619 36.00 9.25 -3.23
C VAL A 619 36.21 10.62 -3.88
N ARG A 620 35.14 11.18 -4.41
CA ARG A 620 35.04 12.57 -4.82
C ARG A 620 33.75 13.18 -4.32
N ASP A 621 33.73 14.51 -4.16
CA ASP A 621 32.55 15.22 -3.67
C ASP A 621 32.20 16.38 -4.61
N ARG A 622 30.92 16.52 -4.92
CA ARG A 622 30.46 17.58 -5.82
C ARG A 622 30.45 18.91 -5.12
N LEU A 623 31.17 19.88 -5.70
CA LEU A 623 31.23 21.25 -5.22
C LEU A 623 30.21 22.10 -5.96
N PRO A 624 29.26 22.79 -5.28
CA PRO A 624 28.27 23.62 -5.94
C PRO A 624 28.89 24.83 -6.64
N ASP A 625 28.22 25.34 -7.66
CA ASP A 625 28.67 26.55 -8.37
C ASP A 625 28.95 27.73 -7.43
N GLY A 626 30.08 28.39 -7.66
CA GLY A 626 30.51 29.55 -6.85
C GLY A 626 31.31 29.19 -5.61
N TRP A 627 31.29 27.96 -5.13
CA TRP A 627 32.16 27.47 -4.06
C TRP A 627 33.56 27.18 -4.61
N THR A 628 34.61 27.42 -3.79
CA THR A 628 35.99 27.26 -4.22
C THR A 628 36.78 26.40 -3.22
N LEU A 629 37.44 25.36 -3.69
CA LEU A 629 38.36 24.57 -2.86
C LEU A 629 39.55 25.45 -2.42
N VAL A 630 39.78 25.50 -1.10
CA VAL A 630 40.84 26.30 -0.50
C VAL A 630 41.85 25.50 0.32
N GLY A 631 41.62 24.21 0.52
CA GLY A 631 42.52 23.33 1.24
C GLY A 631 41.98 21.91 1.43
N GLY A 632 42.85 20.99 1.84
CA GLY A 632 42.61 19.56 1.98
C GLY A 632 43.62 18.77 1.12
N ASP A 633 43.64 17.44 1.32
CA ASP A 633 44.42 16.53 0.48
C ASP A 633 43.57 16.05 -0.70
N ALA A 634 43.17 17.02 -1.55
CA ALA A 634 42.28 16.83 -2.68
C ALA A 634 42.50 17.90 -3.74
N GLU A 635 42.14 17.63 -4.97
CA GLU A 635 42.14 18.57 -6.08
C GLU A 635 40.78 18.76 -6.73
N THR A 636 40.57 19.84 -7.45
CA THR A 636 39.32 20.04 -8.21
C THR A 636 39.43 19.43 -9.59
N VAL A 637 38.43 18.67 -9.97
CA VAL A 637 38.29 18.05 -11.29
C VAL A 637 36.99 18.52 -11.93
N GLU A 638 37.08 19.00 -13.17
CA GLU A 638 35.88 19.31 -13.97
C GLU A 638 35.48 18.06 -14.72
N ALA A 639 34.34 17.51 -14.37
CA ALA A 639 33.74 16.35 -15.03
C ALA A 639 32.24 16.58 -15.24
N GLU A 640 31.77 16.28 -16.45
CA GLU A 640 30.33 16.22 -16.77
C GLU A 640 29.55 17.52 -16.56
N GLY A 641 30.24 18.65 -16.62
CA GLY A 641 29.66 19.96 -16.44
C GLY A 641 29.50 20.41 -14.98
N ALA A 642 30.11 19.68 -14.05
CA ALA A 642 30.17 19.99 -12.63
C ALA A 642 31.65 20.02 -12.14
N THR A 643 31.87 20.71 -11.03
CA THR A 643 33.16 20.71 -10.32
C THR A 643 33.11 19.69 -9.20
N TYR A 644 34.11 18.82 -9.16
CA TYR A 644 34.29 17.84 -8.07
C TYR A 644 35.56 18.12 -7.30
N VAL A 645 35.54 17.78 -6.03
CA VAL A 645 36.71 17.65 -5.15
C VAL A 645 37.08 16.18 -5.08
N GLU A 646 38.15 15.78 -5.78
CA GLU A 646 38.63 14.39 -5.82
C GLU A 646 39.75 14.22 -4.81
N PHE A 647 39.66 13.17 -3.94
CA PHE A 647 40.65 12.94 -2.91
C PHE A 647 41.82 12.09 -3.45
N ASP A 648 43.04 12.43 -2.98
CA ASP A 648 44.29 11.83 -3.47
C ASP A 648 44.44 10.35 -3.05
N GLU A 649 43.84 9.95 -1.93
CA GLU A 649 43.96 8.63 -1.35
C GLU A 649 42.59 7.93 -1.23
N PRO A 650 42.50 6.63 -1.53
CA PRO A 650 41.27 5.90 -1.32
C PRO A 650 40.95 5.76 0.17
N LEU A 651 39.65 5.64 0.50
CA LEU A 651 39.16 5.47 1.87
C LEU A 651 38.86 3.99 2.15
N ALA A 652 39.30 3.51 3.31
CA ALA A 652 38.85 2.26 3.90
C ALA A 652 37.63 2.51 4.81
N GLU A 653 36.94 1.45 5.19
CA GLU A 653 35.82 1.52 6.14
C GLU A 653 36.19 2.25 7.43
N GLY A 654 35.35 3.22 7.80
CA GLY A 654 35.54 4.09 8.95
C GLY A 654 36.53 5.24 8.74
N GLU A 655 37.14 5.40 7.58
CA GLU A 655 38.05 6.52 7.26
C GLU A 655 37.28 7.72 6.73
N THR A 656 37.79 8.92 7.05
CA THR A 656 37.21 10.21 6.69
C THR A 656 38.18 11.03 5.87
N ALA A 657 37.76 11.48 4.71
CA ALA A 657 38.44 12.50 3.94
C ALA A 657 37.92 13.89 4.32
N THR A 658 38.78 14.89 4.31
CA THR A 658 38.43 16.26 4.69
C THR A 658 38.96 17.25 3.67
N TYR A 659 38.07 18.18 3.24
CA TYR A 659 38.50 19.32 2.45
C TYR A 659 37.92 20.61 3.01
N PHE A 660 38.42 21.75 2.52
CA PHE A 660 38.01 23.09 2.91
C PHE A 660 37.55 23.82 1.68
N ALA A 661 36.32 24.36 1.70
CA ALA A 661 35.76 25.13 0.62
C ALA A 661 35.32 26.52 1.10
N GLU A 662 35.60 27.53 0.32
CA GLU A 662 35.20 28.92 0.57
C GLU A 662 33.83 29.18 -0.07
N ALA A 663 32.90 29.68 0.74
CA ALA A 663 31.56 30.03 0.30
C ALA A 663 31.58 31.23 -0.66
N PRO A 664 30.74 31.26 -1.70
CA PRO A 664 30.64 32.39 -2.61
C PRO A 664 30.20 33.64 -1.88
N ASP A 665 30.51 34.82 -2.45
CA ASP A 665 29.96 36.09 -1.98
C ASP A 665 28.44 36.07 -2.17
N ALA A 666 27.68 36.13 -1.07
CA ALA A 666 26.22 36.14 -1.12
C ALA A 666 25.72 37.45 -1.75
N ALA A 667 24.62 37.32 -2.51
CA ALA A 667 23.81 38.43 -2.95
C ALA A 667 23.04 39.10 -1.78
N GLU A 668 22.13 40.01 -2.05
CA GLU A 668 21.32 40.68 -1.02
C GLU A 668 20.44 39.72 -0.21
N GLU A 669 20.05 38.58 -0.80
CA GLU A 669 19.27 37.51 -0.17
C GLU A 669 20.17 36.31 0.14
N SER A 670 19.73 35.48 1.13
CA SER A 670 20.44 34.25 1.47
C SER A 670 20.19 33.18 0.41
N ASP A 671 21.23 32.50 -0.01
CA ASP A 671 21.18 31.43 -0.99
C ASP A 671 21.34 30.07 -0.29
N GLU A 672 20.62 29.06 -0.77
CA GLU A 672 20.73 27.66 -0.36
C GLU A 672 21.62 26.89 -1.33
N TYR A 673 22.53 26.10 -0.78
CA TYR A 673 23.44 25.22 -1.53
C TYR A 673 23.37 23.78 -1.00
N VAL A 674 23.64 22.85 -1.88
CA VAL A 674 23.82 21.43 -1.51
C VAL A 674 25.25 21.06 -1.85
N LEU A 675 26.05 20.75 -0.82
CA LEU A 675 27.38 20.15 -0.95
C LEU A 675 27.22 18.65 -1.12
N GLY A 676 27.94 18.07 -2.06
CA GLY A 676 27.70 16.70 -2.52
C GLY A 676 26.76 16.64 -3.74
N PRO A 677 26.30 15.44 -4.17
CA PRO A 677 26.56 14.16 -3.51
C PRO A 677 28.02 13.73 -3.57
N ALA A 678 28.48 13.06 -2.51
CA ALA A 678 29.72 12.34 -2.55
C ALA A 678 29.60 11.10 -3.44
N GLU A 679 30.61 10.86 -4.25
CA GLU A 679 30.70 9.74 -5.18
C GLU A 679 31.91 8.87 -4.87
N TYR A 680 31.84 7.58 -5.21
CA TYR A 680 32.90 6.62 -4.98
C TYR A 680 33.22 5.81 -6.23
N SER A 681 34.46 5.28 -6.30
CA SER A 681 34.93 4.46 -7.41
C SER A 681 35.97 3.45 -6.95
N ALA A 682 35.93 2.24 -7.51
CA ALA A 682 36.97 1.25 -7.32
C ALA A 682 38.19 1.47 -8.22
N THR A 683 38.02 2.18 -9.35
CA THR A 683 39.06 2.30 -10.40
C THR A 683 39.45 3.73 -10.75
N GLY A 684 38.64 4.73 -10.37
CA GLY A 684 38.76 6.12 -10.79
C GLY A 684 38.26 6.40 -12.21
N GLU A 685 37.87 5.37 -12.95
CA GLU A 685 37.29 5.54 -14.30
C GLU A 685 35.78 5.68 -14.29
N LEU A 686 35.14 5.10 -13.26
CA LEU A 686 33.70 4.98 -13.13
C LEU A 686 33.29 5.35 -11.69
N TRP A 687 32.38 6.33 -11.55
CA TRP A 687 31.98 6.89 -10.27
C TRP A 687 30.51 6.62 -9.97
N ALA A 688 30.19 6.24 -8.77
CA ALA A 688 28.84 5.99 -8.29
C ALA A 688 28.45 6.99 -7.19
N GLY A 689 27.27 7.58 -7.28
CA GLY A 689 26.75 8.50 -6.28
C GLY A 689 26.31 7.74 -5.03
N SER A 690 26.76 8.19 -3.85
CA SER A 690 26.35 7.62 -2.56
C SER A 690 25.03 8.22 -2.03
N GLY A 691 24.54 9.31 -2.64
CA GLY A 691 23.44 10.11 -2.11
C GLY A 691 23.79 10.95 -0.89
N ALA A 692 25.01 10.85 -0.35
CA ALA A 692 25.46 11.62 0.80
C ALA A 692 25.64 13.10 0.45
N THR A 693 24.81 13.96 1.03
CA THR A 693 24.81 15.42 0.78
C THR A 693 24.64 16.18 2.08
N THR A 694 25.08 17.44 2.11
CA THR A 694 24.74 18.36 3.20
C THR A 694 24.20 19.67 2.65
N ARG A 695 23.05 20.07 3.16
CA ARG A 695 22.42 21.35 2.82
C ARG A 695 22.98 22.47 3.70
N VAL A 696 23.42 23.55 3.07
CA VAL A 696 23.96 24.71 3.74
C VAL A 696 23.39 26.03 3.18
N TYR A 697 23.45 27.09 3.97
CA TYR A 697 22.99 28.41 3.57
C TYR A 697 24.15 29.39 3.54
N VAL A 698 24.23 30.21 2.51
CA VAL A 698 25.13 31.39 2.49
C VAL A 698 24.27 32.63 2.77
N VAL A 699 24.51 33.22 3.93
CA VAL A 699 23.67 34.30 4.46
C VAL A 699 23.94 35.61 3.70
N GLY A 700 22.89 36.16 3.10
CA GLY A 700 22.91 37.47 2.44
C GLY A 700 23.18 38.60 3.44
N VAL A 701 23.84 39.63 2.99
CA VAL A 701 24.16 40.83 3.79
C VAL A 701 23.18 41.93 3.39
N GLU A 702 22.24 42.28 4.26
CA GLU A 702 21.48 43.55 4.09
C GLU A 702 22.45 44.72 4.11
N THR A 703 22.57 45.48 3.00
CA THR A 703 23.39 46.66 2.87
C THR A 703 22.66 47.89 3.39
#